data_93d88599e0953fa3c8f5ba0de7687ddf
#
_entry.id   93d88599e0953fa3c8f5ba0de7687ddf
#
_cell.length_a   1.000
_cell.length_b   1.000
_cell.length_c   1.000
_cell.angle_alpha   90.00
_cell.angle_beta   90.00
_cell.angle_gamma   90.00
#
_symmetry.space_group_name_H-M   'P 1'
#
loop_
_entity.id
_entity.type
_entity.pdbx_description
1 polymer ?
#
loop_
_entity_poly.entity_id
_entity_poly.type
_entity_poly.pdbx_seq_one_letter_code
_entity_poly.pdbx_strand_id
1 'polypeptide(L)'
;MARLYQCPRCGFQVTPQERARDRFCPKCGTYLRPAEGGGGEGWRRVFPYEPYPQQVEFMGDVESTVVSGGTLVAEACNGFGKTVAALSCLLPTGRPIVYATRTHEQVAQVLREVEAINRARSAGHRAVNLASRRLLCVNDECRLLPLRDAQEVCRRLRSRGECPYESDLDRVPRGLPPVLGVRELVSQARRRGVCPYYLSRKLASKVEVVVAPYPYVFNPSIRRLTGLDLEGKFLVLDEGHNVDQVGQEVLSDSLTERTLAAATQEVQQLQRPTQPLEGLRGYLEEACRGSPRLIAPGELAQELEEALGASIPRVLDEYAPLVERVREAKQSKGQAPICYLNGVLIFLELVEESPRESYVGLFHTTPSGAPLLEYRCLDPSLAVAPLVEEAHGVLVMSGTLSPLETFTRVVGLEGAVVKSYPPIQRSDRIKMTIDTRVTTAYRERTKAMIRRLGKSVEEAAQQVDHGVLVFFTQKGFMKNCLAEWTKAGIVELRRGAPHLAGKRVFLEGRDAQHNQRVVEQYKRAAVTPGGAVLFSVFRGRNSEGSNFPGDQARGVVLVGVPYANYGDPLVKAQIAYFNRVRRGLGNQWYTMDAFRAANQSLGRGIRGRDDWCHYWLLDRRYHQHLDLISEWAKGQGPQVV
;
A
#
# COMPACT_ATOMS: atom_id res chain seq x y z
N MET A 1 -0.77 -39.10 23.36
CA MET A 1 -2.03 -38.53 23.87
C MET A 1 -2.55 -37.57 22.82
N ALA A 2 -3.80 -37.67 22.39
CA ALA A 2 -4.38 -36.75 21.42
C ALA A 2 -4.49 -35.35 22.05
N ARG A 3 -3.88 -34.34 21.42
CA ARG A 3 -3.90 -32.94 21.91
C ARG A 3 -5.36 -32.43 21.88
N LEU A 4 -5.87 -31.98 23.02
CA LEU A 4 -7.17 -31.31 23.12
C LEU A 4 -7.06 -29.87 22.57
N TYR A 5 -8.16 -29.34 22.07
CA TYR A 5 -8.30 -27.94 21.68
C TYR A 5 -9.17 -27.21 22.69
N GLN A 6 -8.79 -25.99 23.06
CA GLN A 6 -9.48 -25.22 24.09
C GLN A 6 -9.94 -23.88 23.53
N CYS A 7 -11.13 -23.43 23.92
CA CYS A 7 -11.64 -22.10 23.61
C CYS A 7 -10.96 -21.07 24.53
N PRO A 8 -10.27 -20.07 23.98
CA PRO A 8 -9.60 -19.05 24.79
C PRO A 8 -10.58 -18.12 25.51
N ARG A 9 -11.83 -18.04 25.08
CA ARG A 9 -12.84 -17.15 25.66
C ARG A 9 -13.64 -17.80 26.79
N CYS A 10 -14.03 -19.08 26.63
CA CYS A 10 -14.91 -19.75 27.58
C CYS A 10 -14.33 -21.04 28.18
N GLY A 11 -13.08 -21.40 27.87
CA GLY A 11 -12.41 -22.59 28.39
C GLY A 11 -12.92 -23.93 27.83
N PHE A 12 -13.93 -23.93 26.95
CA PHE A 12 -14.51 -25.16 26.41
C PHE A 12 -13.48 -25.97 25.63
N GLN A 13 -13.36 -27.27 25.92
CA GLN A 13 -12.38 -28.16 25.29
C GLN A 13 -13.07 -29.09 24.29
N VAL A 14 -12.40 -29.36 23.17
CA VAL A 14 -12.83 -30.34 22.14
C VAL A 14 -11.68 -31.24 21.72
N THR A 15 -12.02 -32.41 21.25
CA THR A 15 -11.07 -33.35 20.67
C THR A 15 -10.61 -32.93 19.26
N PRO A 16 -9.48 -33.47 18.74
CA PRO A 16 -9.06 -33.23 17.37
C PRO A 16 -10.09 -33.59 16.32
N GLN A 17 -10.90 -34.64 16.57
CA GLN A 17 -11.97 -35.09 15.67
C GLN A 17 -13.14 -34.10 15.62
N GLU A 18 -13.55 -33.55 16.75
CA GLU A 18 -14.58 -32.50 16.82
C GLU A 18 -14.09 -31.21 16.18
N ARG A 19 -12.83 -30.81 16.43
CA ARG A 19 -12.23 -29.66 15.78
C ARG A 19 -12.08 -29.81 14.26
N ALA A 20 -11.88 -31.04 13.75
CA ALA A 20 -11.85 -31.28 12.31
C ALA A 20 -13.21 -31.03 11.65
N ARG A 21 -14.31 -31.19 12.40
CA ARG A 21 -15.67 -30.89 11.94
C ARG A 21 -16.04 -29.41 12.04
N ASP A 22 -15.63 -28.74 13.13
CA ASP A 22 -15.80 -27.29 13.30
C ASP A 22 -14.64 -26.75 14.14
N ARG A 23 -13.97 -25.74 13.62
CA ARG A 23 -12.81 -25.10 14.25
C ARG A 23 -13.17 -23.98 15.21
N PHE A 24 -14.46 -23.73 15.36
CA PHE A 24 -14.98 -22.70 16.27
C PHE A 24 -15.69 -23.34 17.47
N CYS A 25 -15.58 -22.67 18.60
CA CYS A 25 -16.22 -23.13 19.82
C CYS A 25 -17.75 -23.19 19.65
N PRO A 26 -18.39 -24.33 19.92
CA PRO A 26 -19.84 -24.47 19.78
C PRO A 26 -20.61 -23.62 20.79
N LYS A 27 -19.97 -23.18 21.90
CA LYS A 27 -20.59 -22.33 22.91
C LYS A 27 -20.59 -20.83 22.59
N CYS A 28 -19.50 -20.31 22.02
CA CYS A 28 -19.34 -18.85 21.86
C CYS A 28 -18.83 -18.41 20.49
N GLY A 29 -18.66 -19.32 19.52
CA GLY A 29 -18.19 -19.02 18.18
C GLY A 29 -16.71 -18.59 18.09
N THR A 30 -15.97 -18.61 19.19
CA THR A 30 -14.55 -18.25 19.21
C THR A 30 -13.71 -19.40 18.65
N TYR A 31 -12.65 -19.06 17.93
CA TYR A 31 -11.76 -20.05 17.33
C TYR A 31 -11.05 -20.90 18.39
N LEU A 32 -11.08 -22.24 18.22
CA LEU A 32 -10.51 -23.22 19.16
C LEU A 32 -9.00 -23.33 18.98
N ARG A 33 -8.24 -23.27 20.08
CA ARG A 33 -6.78 -23.36 20.09
C ARG A 33 -6.29 -24.74 20.55
N PRO A 34 -5.09 -25.18 20.09
CA PRO A 34 -4.42 -26.29 20.78
C PRO A 34 -4.19 -25.90 22.24
N ALA A 35 -4.49 -26.79 23.17
CA ALA A 35 -4.11 -26.61 24.58
C ALA A 35 -2.56 -26.52 24.66
N GLU A 36 -2.06 -25.52 25.41
CA GLU A 36 -0.65 -25.16 25.47
C GLU A 36 0.27 -26.36 25.72
N GLY A 37 1.33 -26.45 24.91
CA GLY A 37 2.40 -27.44 25.09
C GLY A 37 3.07 -27.85 23.79
N GLY A 38 4.13 -27.16 23.38
CA GLY A 38 5.04 -27.64 22.34
C GLY A 38 5.65 -26.52 21.48
N GLY A 39 6.77 -26.00 21.92
CA GLY A 39 7.59 -25.07 21.15
C GLY A 39 8.22 -25.69 19.90
N GLY A 40 8.38 -24.88 18.88
CA GLY A 40 9.32 -25.01 17.78
C GLY A 40 8.96 -25.97 16.65
N GLU A 41 8.84 -25.43 15.41
CA GLU A 41 8.76 -26.14 14.13
C GLU A 41 7.34 -26.58 13.66
N GLY A 42 6.29 -25.92 14.14
CA GLY A 42 4.92 -26.15 13.62
C GLY A 42 4.81 -25.92 12.11
N TRP A 43 5.60 -24.99 11.59
CA TRP A 43 5.69 -24.66 10.18
C TRP A 43 6.14 -25.83 9.28
N ARG A 44 7.00 -26.73 9.75
CA ARG A 44 7.48 -27.90 8.98
C ARG A 44 6.34 -28.81 8.50
N ARG A 45 5.24 -28.83 9.24
CA ARG A 45 4.07 -29.63 8.90
C ARG A 45 3.16 -28.96 7.87
N VAL A 46 3.34 -27.65 7.67
CA VAL A 46 2.45 -26.82 6.86
C VAL A 46 3.15 -26.28 5.62
N PHE A 47 4.45 -25.98 5.70
CA PHE A 47 5.22 -25.42 4.58
C PHE A 47 5.23 -26.36 3.38
N PRO A 48 4.73 -25.92 2.19
CA PRO A 48 4.46 -26.82 1.07
C PRO A 48 5.68 -27.14 0.20
N TYR A 49 6.80 -26.45 0.41
CA TYR A 49 8.01 -26.54 -0.42
C TYR A 49 9.22 -27.00 0.39
N GLU A 50 10.36 -27.25 -0.28
CA GLU A 50 11.66 -27.38 0.39
C GLU A 50 12.14 -25.97 0.78
N PRO A 51 12.34 -25.69 2.09
CA PRO A 51 12.68 -24.34 2.54
C PRO A 51 14.16 -24.03 2.29
N TYR A 52 14.44 -22.79 1.90
CA TYR A 52 15.79 -22.27 1.87
C TYR A 52 16.27 -21.97 3.31
N PRO A 53 17.60 -22.03 3.59
CA PRO A 53 18.14 -21.71 4.91
C PRO A 53 17.67 -20.36 5.45
N GLN A 54 17.62 -19.33 4.59
CA GLN A 54 17.16 -18.00 4.94
C GLN A 54 15.66 -17.97 5.29
N GLN A 55 14.84 -18.81 4.65
CA GLN A 55 13.43 -18.96 5.02
C GLN A 55 13.26 -19.66 6.37
N VAL A 56 14.14 -20.62 6.70
CA VAL A 56 14.14 -21.28 8.02
C VAL A 56 14.41 -20.26 9.13
N GLU A 57 15.41 -19.39 8.93
CA GLU A 57 15.71 -18.30 9.85
C GLU A 57 14.52 -17.35 10.01
N PHE A 58 13.96 -16.87 8.90
CA PHE A 58 12.75 -16.01 8.91
C PHE A 58 11.59 -16.68 9.65
N MET A 59 11.32 -17.96 9.38
CA MET A 59 10.23 -18.69 10.04
C MET A 59 10.48 -18.85 11.54
N GLY A 60 11.73 -19.07 11.95
CA GLY A 60 12.13 -19.11 13.36
C GLY A 60 11.89 -17.76 14.07
N ASP A 61 12.23 -16.64 13.42
CA ASP A 61 11.99 -15.31 13.96
C ASP A 61 10.48 -14.99 14.03
N VAL A 62 9.68 -15.41 13.05
CA VAL A 62 8.21 -15.27 13.12
C VAL A 62 7.63 -16.08 14.28
N GLU A 63 8.08 -17.32 14.48
CA GLU A 63 7.61 -18.14 15.61
C GLU A 63 8.03 -17.53 16.96
N SER A 64 9.29 -17.17 17.11
CA SER A 64 9.81 -16.64 18.38
C SER A 64 9.28 -15.26 18.74
N THR A 65 8.90 -14.44 17.75
CA THR A 65 8.45 -13.07 17.97
C THR A 65 6.93 -12.93 17.80
N VAL A 66 6.41 -13.18 16.61
CA VAL A 66 5.01 -12.89 16.28
C VAL A 66 4.04 -13.86 16.92
N VAL A 67 4.37 -15.17 16.89
CA VAL A 67 3.53 -16.19 17.54
C VAL A 67 3.50 -15.99 19.04
N SER A 68 4.60 -15.49 19.62
CA SER A 68 4.71 -15.17 21.05
C SER A 68 4.04 -13.84 21.47
N GLY A 69 3.46 -13.10 20.52
CA GLY A 69 2.73 -11.86 20.80
C GLY A 69 3.51 -10.57 20.61
N GLY A 70 4.68 -10.64 19.95
CA GLY A 70 5.52 -9.47 19.64
C GLY A 70 5.32 -8.93 18.23
N THR A 71 6.10 -7.90 17.92
CA THR A 71 6.14 -7.27 16.58
C THR A 71 7.48 -7.56 15.91
N LEU A 72 7.44 -8.09 14.68
CA LEU A 72 8.60 -8.31 13.82
C LEU A 72 8.53 -7.42 12.58
N VAL A 73 9.59 -6.65 12.33
CA VAL A 73 9.82 -5.89 11.11
C VAL A 73 10.89 -6.60 10.30
N ALA A 74 10.50 -7.18 9.16
CA ALA A 74 11.30 -8.12 8.38
C ALA A 74 11.54 -7.63 6.95
N GLU A 75 12.81 -7.40 6.59
CA GLU A 75 13.20 -7.13 5.21
C GLU A 75 13.77 -8.39 4.56
N ALA A 76 13.14 -8.85 3.46
CA ALA A 76 13.64 -9.94 2.64
C ALA A 76 13.30 -9.70 1.17
N CYS A 77 14.23 -10.04 0.27
CA CYS A 77 14.14 -9.72 -1.16
C CYS A 77 12.84 -10.21 -1.83
N ASN A 78 12.56 -9.67 -3.00
CA ASN A 78 11.48 -10.19 -3.83
C ASN A 78 11.78 -11.64 -4.26
N GLY A 79 10.73 -12.48 -4.30
CA GLY A 79 10.89 -13.91 -4.60
C GLY A 79 11.38 -14.77 -3.44
N PHE A 80 11.65 -14.18 -2.27
CA PHE A 80 12.04 -14.89 -1.05
C PHE A 80 10.99 -15.93 -0.58
N GLY A 81 9.72 -15.77 -0.93
CA GLY A 81 8.63 -16.61 -0.44
C GLY A 81 8.09 -16.19 0.93
N LYS A 82 8.19 -14.90 1.25
CA LYS A 82 7.70 -14.31 2.52
C LYS A 82 6.27 -14.73 2.87
N THR A 83 5.37 -14.66 1.90
CA THR A 83 3.94 -14.94 2.08
C THR A 83 3.69 -16.37 2.58
N VAL A 84 4.23 -17.36 1.89
CA VAL A 84 4.04 -18.77 2.27
C VAL A 84 4.76 -19.08 3.57
N ALA A 85 5.94 -18.52 3.82
CA ALA A 85 6.70 -18.71 5.05
C ALA A 85 5.93 -18.15 6.27
N ALA A 86 5.41 -16.92 6.17
CA ALA A 86 4.59 -16.30 7.23
C ALA A 86 3.32 -17.12 7.51
N LEU A 87 2.55 -17.49 6.47
CA LEU A 87 1.34 -18.29 6.63
C LEU A 87 1.63 -19.65 7.28
N SER A 88 2.76 -20.28 6.92
CA SER A 88 3.13 -21.60 7.47
C SER A 88 3.46 -21.55 8.96
N CYS A 89 3.97 -20.44 9.47
CA CYS A 89 4.19 -20.24 10.91
C CYS A 89 2.90 -19.92 11.67
N LEU A 90 2.02 -19.12 11.07
CA LEU A 90 0.86 -18.59 11.77
C LEU A 90 -0.33 -19.55 11.77
N LEU A 91 -0.58 -20.29 10.67
CA LEU A 91 -1.70 -21.21 10.53
C LEU A 91 -1.71 -22.34 11.57
N PRO A 92 -0.57 -22.98 11.92
CA PRO A 92 -0.55 -24.06 12.92
C PRO A 92 -0.98 -23.65 14.31
N THR A 93 -0.89 -22.34 14.63
CA THR A 93 -1.30 -21.83 15.94
C THR A 93 -2.81 -21.90 16.16
N GLY A 94 -3.56 -21.95 15.07
CA GLY A 94 -5.00 -21.93 15.08
C GLY A 94 -5.60 -20.55 15.39
N ARG A 95 -4.78 -19.51 15.53
CA ARG A 95 -5.24 -18.13 15.73
C ARG A 95 -5.59 -17.50 14.38
N PRO A 96 -6.68 -16.72 14.26
CA PRO A 96 -7.01 -16.06 12.99
C PRO A 96 -5.95 -15.05 12.57
N ILE A 97 -5.81 -14.90 11.26
CA ILE A 97 -4.82 -14.03 10.60
C ILE A 97 -5.57 -12.97 9.80
N VAL A 98 -5.27 -11.71 10.04
CA VAL A 98 -5.63 -10.59 9.15
C VAL A 98 -4.40 -10.27 8.32
N TYR A 99 -4.47 -10.56 7.02
CA TYR A 99 -3.38 -10.35 6.09
C TYR A 99 -3.68 -9.14 5.21
N ALA A 100 -2.99 -8.04 5.46
CA ALA A 100 -3.18 -6.78 4.75
C ALA A 100 -2.21 -6.65 3.58
N THR A 101 -2.71 -6.23 2.42
CA THR A 101 -1.95 -6.03 1.19
C THR A 101 -2.30 -4.71 0.52
N ARG A 102 -1.45 -4.24 -0.42
CA ARG A 102 -1.71 -3.01 -1.17
C ARG A 102 -2.56 -3.24 -2.42
N THR A 103 -2.35 -4.34 -3.12
CA THR A 103 -2.93 -4.57 -4.46
C THR A 103 -3.76 -5.85 -4.56
N HIS A 104 -4.70 -5.87 -5.51
CA HIS A 104 -5.51 -7.06 -5.79
C HIS A 104 -4.67 -8.26 -6.27
N GLU A 105 -3.54 -8.02 -6.91
CA GLU A 105 -2.63 -9.08 -7.36
C GLU A 105 -1.96 -9.77 -6.16
N GLN A 106 -1.55 -8.99 -5.16
CA GLN A 106 -1.01 -9.51 -3.90
C GLN A 106 -2.08 -10.29 -3.11
N VAL A 107 -3.32 -9.78 -3.05
CA VAL A 107 -4.44 -10.54 -2.47
C VAL A 107 -4.57 -11.91 -3.14
N ALA A 108 -4.56 -11.95 -4.47
CA ALA A 108 -4.65 -13.22 -5.21
C ALA A 108 -3.44 -14.13 -4.93
N GLN A 109 -2.24 -13.56 -4.70
CA GLN A 109 -1.06 -14.34 -4.32
C GLN A 109 -1.24 -15.00 -2.96
N VAL A 110 -1.71 -14.26 -1.94
CA VAL A 110 -1.95 -14.82 -0.59
C VAL A 110 -2.92 -15.99 -0.66
N LEU A 111 -4.02 -15.84 -1.40
CA LEU A 111 -5.01 -16.89 -1.55
C LEU A 111 -4.44 -18.13 -2.26
N ARG A 112 -3.61 -17.94 -3.30
CA ARG A 112 -2.91 -19.05 -3.97
C ARG A 112 -1.96 -19.81 -3.04
N GLU A 113 -1.28 -19.10 -2.12
CA GLU A 113 -0.41 -19.75 -1.14
C GLU A 113 -1.20 -20.57 -0.11
N VAL A 114 -2.37 -20.08 0.35
CA VAL A 114 -3.27 -20.89 1.19
C VAL A 114 -3.76 -22.13 0.44
N GLU A 115 -4.09 -22.02 -0.84
CA GLU A 115 -4.46 -23.18 -1.68
C GLU A 115 -3.29 -24.15 -1.87
N ALA A 116 -2.06 -23.66 -2.05
CA ALA A 116 -0.86 -24.48 -2.18
C ALA A 116 -0.61 -25.28 -0.90
N ILE A 117 -0.71 -24.63 0.27
CA ILE A 117 -0.64 -25.28 1.58
C ILE A 117 -1.71 -26.37 1.71
N ASN A 118 -2.96 -26.06 1.37
CA ASN A 118 -4.07 -27.00 1.44
C ASN A 118 -3.83 -28.25 0.57
N ARG A 119 -3.37 -28.05 -0.67
CA ARG A 119 -3.07 -29.14 -1.61
C ARG A 119 -1.91 -30.02 -1.15
N ALA A 120 -0.80 -29.41 -0.74
CA ALA A 120 0.42 -30.13 -0.37
C ALA A 120 0.26 -30.93 0.92
N ARG A 121 -0.61 -30.51 1.82
CA ARG A 121 -0.76 -31.09 3.17
C ARG A 121 -2.14 -31.69 3.43
N SER A 122 -2.99 -31.82 2.42
CA SER A 122 -4.39 -32.24 2.55
C SER A 122 -5.11 -31.52 3.69
N ALA A 123 -4.77 -30.23 3.87
CA ALA A 123 -5.33 -29.37 4.89
C ALA A 123 -6.64 -28.73 4.38
N GLY A 124 -7.42 -28.14 5.29
CA GLY A 124 -8.68 -27.48 4.95
C GLY A 124 -8.71 -26.04 5.45
N HIS A 125 -7.58 -25.33 5.41
CA HIS A 125 -7.52 -23.94 5.85
C HIS A 125 -8.44 -23.06 5.01
N ARG A 126 -9.21 -22.23 5.69
CA ARG A 126 -10.21 -21.36 5.06
C ARG A 126 -9.70 -19.93 4.98
N ALA A 127 -9.87 -19.32 3.81
CA ALA A 127 -9.49 -17.96 3.56
C ALA A 127 -10.60 -17.19 2.82
N VAL A 128 -10.76 -15.90 3.12
CA VAL A 128 -11.67 -15.02 2.41
C VAL A 128 -11.03 -13.67 2.09
N ASN A 129 -11.32 -13.15 0.90
CA ASN A 129 -10.97 -11.79 0.52
C ASN A 129 -12.07 -10.80 0.90
N LEU A 130 -11.72 -9.74 1.64
CA LEU A 130 -12.56 -8.55 1.77
C LEU A 130 -12.27 -7.60 0.60
N ALA A 131 -13.31 -7.19 -0.10
CA ALA A 131 -13.18 -6.28 -1.22
C ALA A 131 -14.35 -5.29 -1.29
N SER A 132 -14.19 -4.22 -2.06
CA SER A 132 -15.20 -3.18 -2.20
C SER A 132 -16.49 -3.69 -2.87
N ARG A 133 -17.61 -3.01 -2.58
CA ARG A 133 -18.88 -3.28 -3.26
C ARG A 133 -18.74 -3.23 -4.78
N ARG A 134 -17.95 -2.31 -5.31
CA ARG A 134 -17.71 -2.21 -6.77
C ARG A 134 -17.15 -3.50 -7.38
N LEU A 135 -16.30 -4.22 -6.66
CA LEU A 135 -15.69 -5.47 -7.13
C LEU A 135 -16.58 -6.68 -6.88
N LEU A 136 -17.34 -6.68 -5.80
CA LEU A 136 -18.14 -7.83 -5.38
C LEU A 136 -19.60 -7.77 -5.84
N CYS A 137 -20.17 -6.57 -6.03
CA CYS A 137 -21.58 -6.46 -6.36
C CYS A 137 -21.92 -7.15 -7.67
N VAL A 138 -22.99 -7.96 -7.65
CA VAL A 138 -23.52 -8.70 -8.80
C VAL A 138 -24.79 -8.07 -9.36
N ASN A 139 -25.31 -7.03 -8.71
CA ASN A 139 -26.44 -6.23 -9.20
C ASN A 139 -25.91 -5.20 -10.21
N ASP A 140 -26.49 -5.20 -11.41
CA ASP A 140 -26.03 -4.35 -12.53
C ASP A 140 -26.24 -2.86 -12.27
N GLU A 141 -27.28 -2.47 -11.51
CA GLU A 141 -27.50 -1.07 -11.12
C GLU A 141 -26.34 -0.51 -10.27
N CYS A 142 -25.69 -1.34 -9.44
CA CYS A 142 -24.59 -0.91 -8.60
C CYS A 142 -23.22 -1.08 -9.26
N ARG A 143 -23.04 -2.14 -10.03
CA ARG A 143 -21.72 -2.58 -10.54
C ARG A 143 -21.06 -1.57 -11.48
N LEU A 144 -21.86 -0.86 -12.26
CA LEU A 144 -21.40 0.10 -13.28
C LEU A 144 -21.14 1.50 -12.73
N LEU A 145 -21.51 1.75 -11.46
CA LEU A 145 -21.41 3.06 -10.84
C LEU A 145 -20.03 3.31 -10.19
N PRO A 146 -19.62 4.57 -10.03
CA PRO A 146 -18.52 4.94 -9.14
C PRO A 146 -18.73 4.41 -7.71
N LEU A 147 -17.65 4.21 -6.93
CA LEU A 147 -17.72 3.53 -5.63
C LEU A 147 -18.71 4.19 -4.65
N ARG A 148 -18.71 5.54 -4.57
CA ARG A 148 -19.62 6.30 -3.68
C ARG A 148 -21.07 6.07 -4.08
N ASP A 149 -21.37 6.21 -5.36
CA ASP A 149 -22.71 6.05 -5.92
C ASP A 149 -23.23 4.61 -5.75
N ALA A 150 -22.35 3.62 -5.99
CA ALA A 150 -22.67 2.21 -5.79
C ALA A 150 -23.05 1.88 -4.34
N GLN A 151 -22.43 2.53 -3.35
CA GLN A 151 -22.76 2.35 -1.94
C GLN A 151 -24.16 2.85 -1.62
N GLU A 152 -24.51 4.03 -2.12
CA GLU A 152 -25.79 4.65 -1.85
C GLU A 152 -26.96 3.95 -2.60
N VAL A 153 -26.73 3.57 -3.86
CA VAL A 153 -27.72 2.76 -4.61
C VAL A 153 -27.93 1.41 -3.93
N CYS A 154 -26.88 0.75 -3.48
CA CYS A 154 -26.98 -0.50 -2.72
C CYS A 154 -27.81 -0.31 -1.43
N ARG A 155 -27.61 0.80 -0.69
CA ARG A 155 -28.39 1.10 0.53
C ARG A 155 -29.87 1.26 0.19
N ARG A 156 -30.20 2.03 -0.85
CA ARG A 156 -31.58 2.24 -1.33
C ARG A 156 -32.24 0.90 -1.72
N LEU A 157 -31.60 0.10 -2.57
CA LEU A 157 -32.16 -1.18 -3.04
C LEU A 157 -32.42 -2.13 -1.88
N ARG A 158 -31.55 -2.12 -0.85
CA ARG A 158 -31.73 -2.94 0.34
C ARG A 158 -32.90 -2.45 1.22
N SER A 159 -32.96 -1.16 1.49
CA SER A 159 -34.01 -0.57 2.36
C SER A 159 -35.42 -0.77 1.76
N ARG A 160 -35.52 -0.91 0.43
CA ARG A 160 -36.78 -1.15 -0.27
C ARG A 160 -37.06 -2.62 -0.58
N GLY A 161 -36.13 -3.54 -0.23
CA GLY A 161 -36.25 -4.94 -0.61
C GLY A 161 -36.14 -5.22 -2.12
N GLU A 162 -35.60 -4.25 -2.89
CA GLU A 162 -35.52 -4.32 -4.36
C GLU A 162 -34.24 -5.05 -4.84
N CYS A 163 -33.27 -5.33 -3.97
CA CYS A 163 -32.09 -6.07 -4.34
C CYS A 163 -32.41 -7.58 -4.40
N PRO A 164 -32.21 -8.26 -5.55
CA PRO A 164 -32.55 -9.68 -5.68
C PRO A 164 -31.58 -10.61 -4.95
N TYR A 165 -30.51 -10.07 -4.34
CA TYR A 165 -29.52 -10.84 -3.61
C TYR A 165 -29.70 -10.63 -2.11
N GLU A 166 -29.89 -11.71 -1.38
CA GLU A 166 -30.05 -11.68 0.07
C GLU A 166 -28.81 -11.11 0.75
N SER A 167 -29.00 -10.12 1.61
CA SER A 167 -27.93 -9.39 2.29
C SER A 167 -27.88 -9.70 3.80
N ASP A 168 -29.01 -10.11 4.37
CA ASP A 168 -29.13 -10.44 5.78
C ASP A 168 -28.97 -11.95 5.94
N LEU A 169 -27.70 -12.37 5.96
CA LEU A 169 -27.33 -13.77 6.03
C LEU A 169 -27.35 -14.24 7.49
N ASP A 170 -28.42 -14.87 7.93
CA ASP A 170 -28.47 -15.51 9.25
C ASP A 170 -27.46 -16.67 9.33
N ARG A 171 -27.33 -17.43 8.26
CA ARG A 171 -26.41 -18.56 8.18
C ARG A 171 -25.53 -18.49 6.92
N VAL A 172 -24.25 -18.82 7.10
CA VAL A 172 -23.34 -18.99 5.96
C VAL A 172 -23.77 -20.22 5.15
N PRO A 173 -23.89 -20.11 3.82
CA PRO A 173 -24.23 -21.26 2.98
C PRO A 173 -23.25 -22.43 3.16
N ARG A 174 -23.77 -23.67 3.19
CA ARG A 174 -22.94 -24.87 3.26
C ARG A 174 -22.26 -25.20 1.93
N GLY A 175 -21.15 -25.94 1.97
CA GLY A 175 -20.45 -26.40 0.76
C GLY A 175 -19.75 -25.28 -0.03
N LEU A 176 -19.31 -24.23 0.64
CA LEU A 176 -18.43 -23.23 0.04
C LEU A 176 -17.00 -23.76 -0.09
N PRO A 177 -16.25 -23.39 -1.16
CA PRO A 177 -14.83 -23.66 -1.25
C PRO A 177 -14.06 -23.12 -0.03
N PRO A 178 -12.96 -23.75 0.38
CA PRO A 178 -12.19 -23.28 1.54
C PRO A 178 -11.54 -21.92 1.30
N VAL A 179 -11.15 -21.60 0.07
CA VAL A 179 -10.52 -20.34 -0.30
C VAL A 179 -11.43 -19.56 -1.24
N LEU A 180 -11.76 -18.34 -0.87
CA LEU A 180 -12.73 -17.50 -1.57
C LEU A 180 -12.14 -16.13 -1.91
N GLY A 181 -11.64 -16.01 -3.13
CA GLY A 181 -11.30 -14.73 -3.76
C GLY A 181 -12.54 -14.02 -4.34
N VAL A 182 -12.34 -12.89 -4.99
CA VAL A 182 -13.44 -12.12 -5.61
C VAL A 182 -14.23 -12.97 -6.62
N ARG A 183 -13.54 -13.71 -7.48
CA ARG A 183 -14.19 -14.55 -8.53
C ARG A 183 -15.05 -15.66 -7.93
N GLU A 184 -14.51 -16.34 -6.95
CA GLU A 184 -15.20 -17.44 -6.24
C GLU A 184 -16.39 -16.89 -5.46
N LEU A 185 -16.24 -15.79 -4.73
CA LEU A 185 -17.34 -15.12 -4.01
C LEU A 185 -18.48 -14.73 -4.95
N VAL A 186 -18.17 -14.07 -6.07
CA VAL A 186 -19.16 -13.66 -7.08
C VAL A 186 -19.85 -14.89 -7.69
N SER A 187 -19.09 -15.94 -8.04
CA SER A 187 -19.65 -17.18 -8.60
C SER A 187 -20.58 -17.91 -7.63
N GLN A 188 -20.15 -18.07 -6.37
CA GLN A 188 -20.96 -18.73 -5.34
C GLN A 188 -22.22 -17.92 -4.99
N ALA A 189 -22.08 -16.59 -4.93
CA ALA A 189 -23.17 -15.69 -4.62
C ALA A 189 -24.27 -15.71 -5.69
N ARG A 190 -23.90 -15.67 -6.98
CA ARG A 190 -24.86 -15.78 -8.10
C ARG A 190 -25.63 -17.09 -8.07
N ARG A 191 -24.95 -18.22 -7.82
CA ARG A 191 -25.59 -19.55 -7.78
C ARG A 191 -26.59 -19.70 -6.62
N ARG A 192 -26.39 -18.92 -5.53
CA ARG A 192 -27.14 -19.06 -4.28
C ARG A 192 -28.11 -17.90 -4.01
N GLY A 193 -28.16 -16.91 -4.88
CA GLY A 193 -29.00 -15.72 -4.69
C GLY A 193 -28.59 -14.84 -3.53
N VAL A 194 -27.31 -14.88 -3.08
CA VAL A 194 -26.82 -14.12 -1.92
C VAL A 194 -25.88 -13.00 -2.33
N CYS A 195 -25.78 -11.94 -1.54
CA CYS A 195 -24.86 -10.83 -1.81
C CYS A 195 -23.41 -11.22 -1.47
N PRO A 196 -22.46 -11.21 -2.44
CA PRO A 196 -21.07 -11.60 -2.19
C PRO A 196 -20.34 -10.64 -1.23
N TYR A 197 -20.71 -9.36 -1.19
CA TYR A 197 -20.15 -8.40 -0.26
C TYR A 197 -20.52 -8.74 1.20
N TYR A 198 -21.76 -9.01 1.49
CA TYR A 198 -22.19 -9.40 2.85
C TYR A 198 -21.73 -10.81 3.21
N LEU A 199 -21.68 -11.72 2.23
CA LEU A 199 -21.13 -13.06 2.42
C LEU A 199 -19.66 -13.01 2.85
N SER A 200 -18.81 -12.20 2.17
CA SER A 200 -17.40 -12.09 2.52
C SER A 200 -17.20 -11.54 3.95
N ARG A 201 -18.01 -10.57 4.36
CA ARG A 201 -17.99 -10.00 5.72
C ARG A 201 -18.42 -11.04 6.77
N LYS A 202 -19.50 -11.77 6.51
CA LYS A 202 -19.97 -12.82 7.41
C LYS A 202 -18.96 -13.95 7.54
N LEU A 203 -18.21 -14.26 6.48
CA LEU A 203 -17.14 -15.23 6.49
C LEU A 203 -15.89 -14.77 7.23
N ALA A 204 -15.59 -13.48 7.26
CA ALA A 204 -14.40 -12.92 7.90
C ALA A 204 -14.25 -13.33 9.37
N SER A 205 -15.36 -13.48 10.10
CA SER A 205 -15.35 -13.98 11.49
C SER A 205 -15.28 -15.52 11.61
N LYS A 206 -15.29 -16.26 10.49
CA LYS A 206 -15.42 -17.74 10.46
C LYS A 206 -14.30 -18.45 9.71
N VAL A 207 -13.28 -17.73 9.27
CA VAL A 207 -12.12 -18.27 8.53
C VAL A 207 -10.83 -18.04 9.31
N GLU A 208 -9.80 -18.78 8.93
CA GLU A 208 -8.47 -18.62 9.54
C GLU A 208 -7.71 -17.44 8.95
N VAL A 209 -7.91 -17.15 7.66
CA VAL A 209 -7.20 -16.07 6.97
C VAL A 209 -8.18 -15.10 6.34
N VAL A 210 -8.18 -13.87 6.80
CA VAL A 210 -8.86 -12.74 6.16
C VAL A 210 -7.84 -11.95 5.39
N VAL A 211 -7.98 -11.89 4.07
CA VAL A 211 -7.11 -11.08 3.22
C VAL A 211 -7.83 -9.79 2.86
N ALA A 212 -7.22 -8.65 3.16
CA ALA A 212 -7.85 -7.35 2.98
C ALA A 212 -6.88 -6.30 2.41
N PRO A 213 -7.36 -5.35 1.60
CA PRO A 213 -6.58 -4.15 1.25
C PRO A 213 -6.30 -3.29 2.50
N TYR A 214 -5.18 -2.58 2.52
CA TYR A 214 -4.77 -1.70 3.61
C TYR A 214 -5.87 -0.78 4.17
N PRO A 215 -6.71 -0.10 3.36
CA PRO A 215 -7.77 0.76 3.90
C PRO A 215 -8.77 0.04 4.82
N TYR A 216 -8.95 -1.29 4.66
CA TYR A 216 -9.82 -2.09 5.54
C TYR A 216 -9.24 -2.29 6.93
N VAL A 217 -7.93 -2.21 7.06
CA VAL A 217 -7.20 -2.38 8.32
C VAL A 217 -6.92 -1.03 8.97
N PHE A 218 -6.41 -0.07 8.20
CA PHE A 218 -5.96 1.22 8.72
C PHE A 218 -7.09 2.21 8.99
N ASN A 219 -8.20 2.19 8.21
CA ASN A 219 -9.29 3.14 8.40
C ASN A 219 -10.28 2.63 9.46
N PRO A 220 -10.39 3.31 10.65
CA PRO A 220 -11.25 2.85 11.74
C PRO A 220 -12.72 2.75 11.34
N SER A 221 -13.22 3.67 10.51
CA SER A 221 -14.60 3.68 10.04
C SER A 221 -14.89 2.49 9.11
N ILE A 222 -13.95 2.17 8.19
CA ILE A 222 -14.09 1.00 7.32
C ILE A 222 -14.00 -0.29 8.16
N ARG A 223 -13.08 -0.38 9.12
CA ARG A 223 -12.96 -1.55 10.03
C ARG A 223 -14.29 -1.80 10.77
N ARG A 224 -14.84 -0.78 11.42
CA ARG A 224 -16.15 -0.85 12.11
C ARG A 224 -17.25 -1.30 11.16
N LEU A 225 -17.36 -0.68 10.00
CA LEU A 225 -18.38 -1.03 8.99
C LEU A 225 -18.25 -2.46 8.47
N THR A 226 -17.05 -3.00 8.38
CA THR A 226 -16.81 -4.37 7.90
C THR A 226 -16.88 -5.43 9.00
N GLY A 227 -16.86 -5.02 10.27
CA GLY A 227 -16.78 -5.92 11.40
C GLY A 227 -15.42 -6.60 11.54
N LEU A 228 -14.37 -6.00 10.97
CA LEU A 228 -13.00 -6.49 11.08
C LEU A 228 -12.37 -5.95 12.36
N ASP A 229 -12.27 -6.78 13.37
CA ASP A 229 -11.50 -6.54 14.60
C ASP A 229 -10.14 -7.26 14.51
N LEU A 230 -9.16 -6.81 15.28
CA LEU A 230 -7.83 -7.40 15.37
C LEU A 230 -7.57 -8.11 16.70
N GLU A 231 -8.50 -7.99 17.66
CA GLU A 231 -8.33 -8.54 19.01
C GLU A 231 -8.02 -10.04 18.96
N GLY A 232 -6.91 -10.39 19.53
CA GLY A 232 -6.44 -11.77 19.62
C GLY A 232 -6.05 -12.41 18.28
N LYS A 233 -5.92 -11.66 17.18
CA LYS A 233 -5.53 -12.13 15.84
C LYS A 233 -4.08 -11.77 15.54
N PHE A 234 -3.48 -12.46 14.56
CA PHE A 234 -2.24 -12.01 13.96
C PHE A 234 -2.54 -10.97 12.88
N LEU A 235 -1.74 -9.92 12.84
CA LEU A 235 -1.75 -8.92 11.77
C LEU A 235 -0.49 -9.07 10.92
N VAL A 236 -0.65 -9.30 9.62
CA VAL A 236 0.44 -9.28 8.64
C VAL A 236 0.27 -8.08 7.73
N LEU A 237 1.28 -7.21 7.71
CA LEU A 237 1.36 -6.03 6.84
C LEU A 237 2.39 -6.32 5.73
N ASP A 238 1.91 -6.80 4.59
CA ASP A 238 2.76 -7.14 3.43
C ASP A 238 2.99 -5.90 2.55
N GLU A 239 4.19 -5.75 1.99
CA GLU A 239 4.69 -4.52 1.39
C GLU A 239 4.69 -3.35 2.39
N GLY A 240 5.16 -3.63 3.60
CA GLY A 240 5.17 -2.76 4.76
C GLY A 240 5.86 -1.41 4.55
N HIS A 241 6.66 -1.27 3.49
CA HIS A 241 7.26 0.01 3.10
C HIS A 241 6.23 1.11 2.75
N ASN A 242 4.96 0.77 2.60
CA ASN A 242 3.88 1.74 2.35
C ASN A 242 3.09 2.11 3.63
N VAL A 243 3.41 1.51 4.78
CA VAL A 243 2.64 1.68 6.01
C VAL A 243 2.60 3.14 6.47
N ASP A 244 3.71 3.86 6.37
CA ASP A 244 3.80 5.27 6.70
C ASP A 244 2.90 6.14 5.81
N GLN A 245 2.99 5.98 4.51
CA GLN A 245 2.17 6.73 3.56
C GLN A 245 0.68 6.41 3.73
N VAL A 246 0.31 5.13 3.82
CA VAL A 246 -1.09 4.72 4.01
C VAL A 246 -1.63 5.21 5.34
N GLY A 247 -0.83 5.13 6.42
CA GLY A 247 -1.22 5.64 7.73
C GLY A 247 -1.56 7.13 7.70
N GLN A 248 -0.70 7.92 7.04
CA GLN A 248 -0.95 9.35 6.85
C GLN A 248 -2.19 9.63 5.97
N GLU A 249 -2.34 8.91 4.85
CA GLU A 249 -3.46 9.09 3.91
C GLU A 249 -4.83 8.81 4.55
N VAL A 250 -4.95 7.75 5.35
CA VAL A 250 -6.24 7.39 5.98
C VAL A 250 -6.67 8.33 7.09
N LEU A 251 -5.73 9.07 7.67
CA LEU A 251 -5.95 10.09 8.70
C LEU A 251 -5.99 11.52 8.12
N SER A 252 -5.95 11.66 6.81
CA SER A 252 -5.98 12.95 6.12
C SER A 252 -7.27 13.11 5.33
N ASP A 253 -7.73 14.34 5.14
CA ASP A 253 -8.88 14.64 4.28
C ASP A 253 -8.67 15.95 3.52
N SER A 254 -9.58 16.24 2.58
CA SER A 254 -9.50 17.43 1.75
C SER A 254 -10.88 18.04 1.48
N LEU A 255 -10.92 19.36 1.48
CA LEU A 255 -12.11 20.16 1.20
C LEU A 255 -11.94 20.89 -0.14
N THR A 256 -12.85 20.66 -1.07
CA THR A 256 -12.85 21.30 -2.39
C THR A 256 -13.99 22.30 -2.53
N GLU A 257 -13.82 23.33 -3.36
CA GLU A 257 -14.88 24.25 -3.74
C GLU A 257 -16.13 23.52 -4.26
N ARG A 258 -15.95 22.50 -5.09
CA ARG A 258 -17.03 21.68 -5.62
C ARG A 258 -17.84 20.97 -4.51
N THR A 259 -17.17 20.44 -3.49
CA THR A 259 -17.84 19.79 -2.36
C THR A 259 -18.67 20.79 -1.58
N LEU A 260 -18.13 21.99 -1.33
CA LEU A 260 -18.85 23.07 -0.63
C LEU A 260 -20.04 23.57 -1.42
N ALA A 261 -19.89 23.85 -2.71
CA ALA A 261 -20.98 24.27 -3.57
C ALA A 261 -22.14 23.25 -3.59
N ALA A 262 -21.80 21.96 -3.71
CA ALA A 262 -22.81 20.90 -3.67
C ALA A 262 -23.47 20.75 -2.29
N ALA A 263 -22.73 20.88 -1.19
CA ALA A 263 -23.27 20.87 0.17
C ALA A 263 -24.21 22.06 0.41
N THR A 264 -23.83 23.26 -0.06
CA THR A 264 -24.68 24.47 0.02
C THR A 264 -26.01 24.24 -0.69
N GLN A 265 -26.01 23.68 -1.90
CA GLN A 265 -27.24 23.35 -2.62
C GLN A 265 -28.10 22.31 -1.88
N GLU A 266 -27.49 21.31 -1.24
CA GLU A 266 -28.20 20.31 -0.46
C GLU A 266 -28.93 20.94 0.73
N VAL A 267 -28.28 21.83 1.46
CA VAL A 267 -28.85 22.57 2.60
C VAL A 267 -29.94 23.53 2.14
N GLN A 268 -29.73 24.25 1.04
CA GLN A 268 -30.72 25.16 0.45
C GLN A 268 -32.01 24.42 0.06
N GLN A 269 -31.92 23.23 -0.51
CA GLN A 269 -33.09 22.40 -0.87
C GLN A 269 -33.92 21.98 0.35
N LEU A 270 -33.31 21.92 1.54
CA LEU A 270 -33.98 21.67 2.79
C LEU A 270 -34.54 22.97 3.45
N GLN A 271 -34.42 24.12 2.78
CA GLN A 271 -34.80 25.45 3.30
C GLN A 271 -34.12 25.76 4.66
N ARG A 272 -32.82 25.44 4.76
CA ARG A 272 -32.00 25.71 5.95
C ARG A 272 -30.96 26.78 5.64
N PRO A 273 -30.45 27.46 6.67
CA PRO A 273 -29.40 28.47 6.50
C PRO A 273 -28.17 27.92 5.76
N THR A 274 -27.66 28.67 4.80
CA THR A 274 -26.50 28.30 3.98
C THR A 274 -25.26 29.15 4.28
N GLN A 275 -25.42 30.24 5.05
CA GLN A 275 -24.39 31.23 5.33
C GLN A 275 -23.07 30.60 5.85
N PRO A 276 -23.05 29.61 6.77
CA PRO A 276 -21.79 29.00 7.17
C PRO A 276 -21.04 28.33 6.02
N LEU A 277 -21.74 27.62 5.14
CA LEU A 277 -21.11 26.92 4.01
C LEU A 277 -20.66 27.90 2.91
N GLU A 278 -21.41 29.00 2.70
CA GLU A 278 -21.06 30.08 1.76
C GLU A 278 -19.84 30.86 2.27
N GLY A 279 -19.78 31.16 3.58
CA GLY A 279 -18.62 31.79 4.20
C GLY A 279 -17.36 30.94 4.07
N LEU A 280 -17.48 29.64 4.36
CA LEU A 280 -16.39 28.68 4.22
C LEU A 280 -15.92 28.55 2.75
N ARG A 281 -16.85 28.60 1.78
CA ARG A 281 -16.51 28.60 0.35
C ARG A 281 -15.74 29.86 -0.05
N GLY A 282 -16.22 31.04 0.35
CA GLY A 282 -15.56 32.32 0.09
C GLY A 282 -14.15 32.36 0.68
N TYR A 283 -13.99 31.90 1.91
CA TYR A 283 -12.71 31.76 2.57
C TYR A 283 -11.73 30.84 1.80
N LEU A 284 -12.19 29.65 1.36
CA LEU A 284 -11.37 28.72 0.59
C LEU A 284 -10.91 29.33 -0.73
N GLU A 285 -11.79 30.03 -1.44
CA GLU A 285 -11.47 30.71 -2.70
C GLU A 285 -10.42 31.82 -2.50
N GLU A 286 -10.51 32.57 -1.40
CA GLU A 286 -9.57 33.65 -1.08
C GLU A 286 -8.20 33.08 -0.62
N ALA A 287 -8.20 32.12 0.30
CA ALA A 287 -6.98 31.52 0.86
C ALA A 287 -6.15 30.77 -0.21
N CYS A 288 -6.78 30.29 -1.28
CA CYS A 288 -6.08 29.64 -2.40
C CYS A 288 -5.56 30.62 -3.47
N ARG A 289 -5.78 31.94 -3.34
CA ARG A 289 -5.22 32.93 -4.26
C ARG A 289 -3.72 33.08 -4.04
N GLY A 290 -2.91 32.72 -5.03
CA GLY A 290 -1.46 32.86 -5.00
C GLY A 290 -0.71 31.53 -4.91
N SER A 291 0.43 31.53 -4.24
CA SER A 291 1.28 30.35 -4.02
C SER A 291 0.69 29.40 -2.97
N PRO A 292 1.04 28.10 -2.98
CA PRO A 292 0.63 27.19 -1.93
C PRO A 292 1.00 27.72 -0.53
N ARG A 293 0.03 27.71 0.42
CA ARG A 293 0.19 28.20 1.79
C ARG A 293 -0.03 27.07 2.78
N LEU A 294 0.95 26.88 3.67
CA LEU A 294 0.76 26.06 4.87
C LEU A 294 0.11 26.88 5.97
N ILE A 295 -0.69 26.21 6.79
CA ILE A 295 -1.32 26.78 7.98
C ILE A 295 -1.23 25.81 9.14
N ALA A 296 -0.96 26.32 10.33
CA ALA A 296 -0.97 25.52 11.55
C ALA A 296 -2.41 25.08 11.91
N PRO A 297 -2.60 23.89 12.50
CA PRO A 297 -3.95 23.36 12.78
C PRO A 297 -4.80 24.27 13.68
N GLY A 298 -4.20 24.89 14.71
CA GLY A 298 -4.92 25.81 15.59
C GLY A 298 -5.35 27.11 14.89
N GLU A 299 -4.50 27.66 14.03
CA GLU A 299 -4.82 28.81 13.20
C GLU A 299 -5.88 28.45 12.15
N LEU A 300 -5.77 27.27 11.54
CA LEU A 300 -6.79 26.76 10.61
C LEU A 300 -8.16 26.63 11.27
N ALA A 301 -8.24 26.03 12.45
CA ALA A 301 -9.50 25.89 13.16
C ALA A 301 -10.15 27.26 13.42
N GLN A 302 -9.35 28.25 13.89
CA GLN A 302 -9.84 29.60 14.11
C GLN A 302 -10.33 30.28 12.82
N GLU A 303 -9.53 30.23 11.75
CA GLU A 303 -9.92 30.83 10.46
C GLU A 303 -11.19 30.14 9.87
N LEU A 304 -11.35 28.82 10.08
CA LEU A 304 -12.56 28.11 9.68
C LEU A 304 -13.78 28.55 10.51
N GLU A 305 -13.65 28.73 11.84
CA GLU A 305 -14.74 29.22 12.70
C GLU A 305 -15.16 30.66 12.34
N GLU A 306 -14.20 31.52 12.04
CA GLU A 306 -14.48 32.89 11.54
C GLU A 306 -15.24 32.85 10.21
N ALA A 307 -14.83 31.99 9.29
CA ALA A 307 -15.51 31.81 7.99
C ALA A 307 -16.92 31.20 8.11
N LEU A 308 -17.12 30.27 9.06
CA LEU A 308 -18.39 29.65 9.37
C LEU A 308 -19.34 30.61 10.13
N GLY A 309 -18.82 31.65 10.80
CA GLY A 309 -19.55 32.52 11.70
C GLY A 309 -20.05 31.83 12.97
N ALA A 310 -19.50 30.66 13.30
CA ALA A 310 -19.84 29.85 14.48
C ALA A 310 -18.69 28.88 14.79
N SER A 311 -18.64 28.36 16.03
CA SER A 311 -17.68 27.30 16.38
C SER A 311 -17.93 26.00 15.60
N ILE A 312 -16.85 25.26 15.29
CA ILE A 312 -16.96 23.98 14.57
C ILE A 312 -17.92 23.01 15.29
N PRO A 313 -17.83 22.77 16.62
CA PRO A 313 -18.79 21.90 17.31
C PRO A 313 -20.25 22.29 17.11
N ARG A 314 -20.56 23.61 17.18
CA ARG A 314 -21.92 24.09 16.94
C ARG A 314 -22.41 23.79 15.52
N VAL A 315 -21.56 23.98 14.50
CA VAL A 315 -21.92 23.65 13.11
C VAL A 315 -22.14 22.15 12.95
N LEU A 316 -21.30 21.31 13.58
CA LEU A 316 -21.47 19.86 13.56
C LEU A 316 -22.83 19.46 14.16
N ASP A 317 -23.18 19.97 15.34
CA ASP A 317 -24.46 19.67 16.03
C ASP A 317 -25.68 20.12 15.19
N GLU A 318 -25.60 21.30 14.56
CA GLU A 318 -26.72 21.87 13.81
C GLU A 318 -26.93 21.16 12.47
N TYR A 319 -25.83 20.76 11.78
CA TYR A 319 -25.91 20.23 10.43
C TYR A 319 -25.89 18.70 10.35
N ALA A 320 -25.39 17.97 11.36
CA ALA A 320 -25.38 16.51 11.34
C ALA A 320 -26.77 15.88 11.15
N PRO A 321 -27.87 16.38 11.78
CA PRO A 321 -29.22 15.86 11.55
C PRO A 321 -29.73 16.06 10.13
N LEU A 322 -29.17 17.02 9.37
CA LEU A 322 -29.57 17.30 8.01
C LEU A 322 -29.05 16.25 7.02
N VAL A 323 -28.00 15.54 7.35
CA VAL A 323 -27.36 14.53 6.46
C VAL A 323 -28.38 13.47 6.03
N GLU A 324 -29.15 12.92 6.96
CA GLU A 324 -30.15 11.90 6.63
C GLU A 324 -31.32 12.50 5.83
N ARG A 325 -31.77 13.72 6.19
CA ARG A 325 -32.81 14.45 5.46
C ARG A 325 -32.39 14.75 4.01
N VAL A 326 -31.12 15.10 3.76
CA VAL A 326 -30.57 15.27 2.39
C VAL A 326 -30.67 13.96 1.63
N ARG A 327 -30.30 12.85 2.24
CA ARG A 327 -30.36 11.52 1.62
C ARG A 327 -31.79 11.15 1.26
N GLU A 328 -32.72 11.31 2.19
CA GLU A 328 -34.15 11.05 1.99
C GLU A 328 -34.74 11.93 0.86
N ALA A 329 -34.43 13.23 0.85
CA ALA A 329 -34.89 14.16 -0.18
C ALA A 329 -34.37 13.81 -1.58
N LYS A 330 -33.13 13.30 -1.69
CA LYS A 330 -32.59 12.80 -2.95
C LYS A 330 -33.24 11.48 -3.38
N GLN A 331 -33.44 10.58 -2.43
CA GLN A 331 -34.12 9.30 -2.69
C GLN A 331 -35.56 9.49 -3.19
N SER A 332 -36.33 10.39 -2.59
CA SER A 332 -37.70 10.69 -3.04
C SER A 332 -37.75 11.21 -4.46
N LYS A 333 -36.68 11.88 -4.94
CA LYS A 333 -36.51 12.37 -6.30
C LYS A 333 -35.89 11.34 -7.27
N GLY A 334 -35.67 10.10 -6.82
CA GLY A 334 -35.01 9.05 -7.63
C GLY A 334 -33.51 9.29 -7.88
N GLN A 335 -32.89 10.24 -7.17
CA GLN A 335 -31.47 10.55 -7.28
C GLN A 335 -30.63 9.65 -6.36
N ALA A 336 -29.36 9.48 -6.72
CA ALA A 336 -28.39 8.81 -5.82
C ALA A 336 -28.24 9.62 -4.53
N PRO A 337 -28.40 9.00 -3.34
CA PRO A 337 -28.40 9.71 -2.06
C PRO A 337 -27.00 10.09 -1.55
N ILE A 338 -26.17 10.61 -2.47
CA ILE A 338 -24.82 11.13 -2.15
C ILE A 338 -25.00 12.44 -1.39
N CYS A 339 -24.48 12.50 -0.18
CA CYS A 339 -24.54 13.68 0.67
C CYS A 339 -23.16 14.36 0.73
N TYR A 340 -23.01 15.49 0.06
CA TYR A 340 -21.79 16.30 0.07
C TYR A 340 -21.62 17.02 1.40
N LEU A 341 -22.73 17.42 2.03
CA LEU A 341 -22.73 17.99 3.38
C LEU A 341 -22.01 17.07 4.36
N ASN A 342 -22.27 15.75 4.30
CA ASN A 342 -21.58 14.80 5.17
C ASN A 342 -20.06 14.82 4.99
N GLY A 343 -19.57 15.03 3.77
CA GLY A 343 -18.13 15.18 3.50
C GLY A 343 -17.54 16.44 4.15
N VAL A 344 -18.27 17.55 4.14
CA VAL A 344 -17.85 18.79 4.83
C VAL A 344 -17.79 18.57 6.35
N LEU A 345 -18.81 17.93 6.93
CA LEU A 345 -18.85 17.69 8.38
C LEU A 345 -17.72 16.75 8.84
N ILE A 346 -17.43 15.68 8.10
CA ILE A 346 -16.29 14.78 8.40
C ILE A 346 -14.97 15.54 8.36
N PHE A 347 -14.79 16.45 7.39
CA PHE A 347 -13.59 17.28 7.34
C PHE A 347 -13.47 18.22 8.56
N LEU A 348 -14.57 18.86 8.95
CA LEU A 348 -14.60 19.74 10.14
C LEU A 348 -14.36 18.96 11.44
N GLU A 349 -14.97 17.79 11.59
CA GLU A 349 -14.75 16.87 12.71
C GLU A 349 -13.28 16.46 12.81
N LEU A 350 -12.64 16.13 11.67
CA LEU A 350 -11.21 15.81 11.63
C LEU A 350 -10.33 16.99 12.09
N VAL A 351 -10.66 18.23 11.70
CA VAL A 351 -9.90 19.42 12.13
C VAL A 351 -10.06 19.65 13.62
N GLU A 352 -11.26 19.45 14.17
CA GLU A 352 -11.56 19.67 15.58
C GLU A 352 -10.93 18.61 16.50
N GLU A 353 -11.05 17.32 16.14
CA GLU A 353 -10.69 16.20 17.01
C GLU A 353 -9.25 15.74 16.89
N SER A 354 -8.53 16.13 15.82
CA SER A 354 -7.18 15.64 15.57
C SER A 354 -6.13 16.24 16.51
N PRO A 355 -5.06 15.48 16.86
CA PRO A 355 -3.91 16.02 17.59
C PRO A 355 -3.21 17.12 16.80
N ARG A 356 -3.37 18.37 17.21
CA ARG A 356 -2.93 19.57 16.46
C ARG A 356 -1.47 19.56 16.06
N GLU A 357 -0.58 19.02 16.89
CA GLU A 357 0.86 18.95 16.61
C GLU A 357 1.24 17.99 15.49
N SER A 358 0.37 17.02 15.18
CA SER A 358 0.62 15.98 14.17
C SER A 358 0.00 16.27 12.81
N TYR A 359 -0.58 17.45 12.63
CA TYR A 359 -1.27 17.83 11.39
C TYR A 359 -0.76 19.15 10.80
N VAL A 360 -1.16 19.40 9.55
CA VAL A 360 -0.96 20.68 8.86
C VAL A 360 -2.05 20.90 7.81
N GLY A 361 -2.52 22.13 7.68
CA GLY A 361 -3.35 22.56 6.56
C GLY A 361 -2.51 23.03 5.39
N LEU A 362 -2.91 22.72 4.16
CA LEU A 362 -2.30 23.21 2.92
C LEU A 362 -3.38 23.75 1.98
N PHE A 363 -3.34 25.04 1.71
CA PHE A 363 -4.11 25.69 0.64
C PHE A 363 -3.34 25.66 -0.65
N HIS A 364 -3.96 25.18 -1.70
CA HIS A 364 -3.41 25.21 -3.06
C HIS A 364 -4.51 25.06 -4.11
N THR A 365 -4.15 25.02 -5.38
CA THR A 365 -5.10 24.76 -6.46
C THR A 365 -4.84 23.41 -7.09
N THR A 366 -5.90 22.73 -7.52
CA THR A 366 -5.80 21.52 -8.34
C THR A 366 -5.12 21.84 -9.69
N PRO A 367 -4.67 20.83 -10.46
CA PRO A 367 -4.15 21.05 -11.81
C PRO A 367 -5.14 21.73 -12.77
N SER A 368 -6.45 21.69 -12.47
CA SER A 368 -7.49 22.43 -13.20
C SER A 368 -7.73 23.85 -12.69
N GLY A 369 -6.98 24.31 -11.66
CA GLY A 369 -7.11 25.64 -11.08
C GLY A 369 -8.17 25.76 -9.98
N ALA A 370 -8.85 24.69 -9.59
CA ALA A 370 -9.86 24.74 -8.54
C ALA A 370 -9.25 24.82 -7.13
N PRO A 371 -9.82 25.66 -6.22
CA PRO A 371 -9.37 25.75 -4.83
C PRO A 371 -9.46 24.43 -4.08
N LEU A 372 -8.44 24.14 -3.27
CA LEU A 372 -8.32 22.92 -2.49
C LEU A 372 -7.62 23.20 -1.17
N LEU A 373 -8.24 22.80 -0.06
CA LEU A 373 -7.63 22.70 1.26
C LEU A 373 -7.40 21.22 1.57
N GLU A 374 -6.15 20.85 1.77
CA GLU A 374 -5.79 19.54 2.33
C GLU A 374 -5.47 19.70 3.82
N TYR A 375 -6.03 18.82 4.64
CA TYR A 375 -5.65 18.67 6.05
C TYR A 375 -4.92 17.35 6.22
N ARG A 376 -3.60 17.42 6.39
CA ARG A 376 -2.68 16.30 6.25
C ARG A 376 -2.12 15.87 7.59
N CYS A 377 -2.27 14.58 7.90
CA CYS A 377 -1.56 13.94 8.99
C CYS A 377 -0.08 13.81 8.64
N LEU A 378 0.80 14.23 9.56
CA LEU A 378 2.26 14.11 9.44
C LEU A 378 2.81 12.93 10.24
N ASP A 379 1.99 12.32 11.10
CA ASP A 379 2.37 11.23 12.00
C ASP A 379 1.72 9.90 11.61
N PRO A 380 2.42 9.02 10.90
CA PRO A 380 1.87 7.71 10.57
C PRO A 380 1.68 6.80 11.79
N SER A 381 2.36 7.08 12.92
CA SER A 381 2.25 6.26 14.12
C SER A 381 0.83 6.28 14.72
N LEU A 382 0.09 7.38 14.54
CA LEU A 382 -1.30 7.50 14.97
C LEU A 382 -2.24 6.46 14.32
N ALA A 383 -1.90 6.00 13.11
CA ALA A 383 -2.65 4.95 12.43
C ALA A 383 -2.12 3.55 12.77
N VAL A 384 -0.83 3.43 13.10
CA VAL A 384 -0.16 2.13 13.30
C VAL A 384 -0.30 1.65 14.74
N ALA A 385 -0.11 2.52 15.74
CA ALA A 385 -0.12 2.16 17.15
C ALA A 385 -1.40 1.41 17.57
N PRO A 386 -2.63 1.88 17.24
CA PRO A 386 -3.85 1.17 17.62
C PRO A 386 -3.96 -0.24 17.02
N LEU A 387 -3.35 -0.48 15.84
CA LEU A 387 -3.35 -1.79 15.20
C LEU A 387 -2.43 -2.78 15.93
N VAL A 388 -1.28 -2.28 16.39
CA VAL A 388 -0.29 -3.09 17.13
C VAL A 388 -0.81 -3.41 18.53
N GLU A 389 -1.45 -2.48 19.19
CA GLU A 389 -2.04 -2.66 20.52
C GLU A 389 -3.21 -3.66 20.51
N GLU A 390 -4.05 -3.64 19.48
CA GLU A 390 -5.21 -4.52 19.35
C GLU A 390 -4.82 -5.95 18.92
N ALA A 391 -3.80 -6.10 18.06
CA ALA A 391 -3.39 -7.39 17.54
C ALA A 391 -2.62 -8.23 18.57
N HIS A 392 -2.73 -9.57 18.49
CA HIS A 392 -1.92 -10.45 19.33
C HIS A 392 -0.44 -10.40 18.97
N GLY A 393 -0.13 -10.37 17.68
CA GLY A 393 1.24 -10.31 17.18
C GLY A 393 1.24 -9.72 15.78
N VAL A 394 2.27 -8.96 15.44
CA VAL A 394 2.33 -8.19 14.20
C VAL A 394 3.58 -8.53 13.39
N LEU A 395 3.39 -8.82 12.11
CA LEU A 395 4.47 -9.01 11.15
C LEU A 395 4.39 -7.89 10.08
N VAL A 396 5.38 -7.02 10.06
CA VAL A 396 5.58 -6.05 8.98
C VAL A 396 6.68 -6.57 8.07
N MET A 397 6.37 -6.87 6.82
CA MET A 397 7.36 -7.43 5.91
C MET A 397 7.37 -6.75 4.55
N SER A 398 8.55 -6.59 3.96
CA SER A 398 8.73 -6.05 2.61
C SER A 398 10.10 -6.43 2.05
N GLY A 399 10.28 -6.17 0.74
CA GLY A 399 11.59 -6.24 0.08
C GLY A 399 12.45 -4.99 0.30
N THR A 400 11.91 -3.90 0.81
CA THR A 400 12.54 -2.57 0.73
C THR A 400 12.17 -1.68 1.92
N LEU A 401 12.51 -2.13 3.14
CA LEU A 401 12.28 -1.38 4.38
C LEU A 401 13.49 -0.55 4.81
N SER A 402 14.68 -0.91 4.31
CA SER A 402 15.92 -0.21 4.70
C SER A 402 15.86 1.29 4.39
N PRO A 403 16.34 2.14 5.32
CA PRO A 403 16.97 1.84 6.61
C PRO A 403 15.94 1.49 7.70
N LEU A 404 16.02 0.28 8.22
CA LEU A 404 15.03 -0.33 9.11
C LEU A 404 14.80 0.44 10.40
N GLU A 405 15.87 0.92 11.06
CA GLU A 405 15.73 1.68 12.30
C GLU A 405 15.02 3.02 12.11
N THR A 406 15.28 3.73 11.00
CA THR A 406 14.57 4.97 10.70
C THR A 406 13.12 4.67 10.40
N PHE A 407 12.84 3.59 9.66
CA PHE A 407 11.47 3.16 9.37
C PHE A 407 10.68 2.89 10.66
N THR A 408 11.21 2.08 11.58
CA THR A 408 10.52 1.76 12.84
C THR A 408 10.25 3.00 13.70
N ARG A 409 11.18 3.95 13.75
CA ARG A 409 10.98 5.24 14.44
C ARG A 409 9.88 6.10 13.80
N VAL A 410 9.85 6.14 12.47
CA VAL A 410 8.86 6.93 11.71
C VAL A 410 7.44 6.39 11.90
N VAL A 411 7.28 5.07 11.97
CA VAL A 411 5.96 4.43 12.09
C VAL A 411 5.57 4.06 13.53
N GLY A 412 6.39 4.43 14.53
CA GLY A 412 6.10 4.17 15.94
C GLY A 412 6.27 2.71 16.37
N LEU A 413 7.19 1.97 15.74
CA LEU A 413 7.50 0.56 16.03
C LEU A 413 8.87 0.37 16.68
N GLU A 414 9.32 1.30 17.53
CA GLU A 414 10.68 1.25 18.14
C GLU A 414 10.92 0.04 19.04
N GLY A 415 9.87 -0.59 19.58
CA GLY A 415 9.96 -1.82 20.37
C GLY A 415 9.95 -3.12 19.55
N ALA A 416 9.85 -3.04 18.22
CA ALA A 416 9.79 -4.22 17.37
C ALA A 416 11.17 -4.91 17.25
N VAL A 417 11.15 -6.24 17.07
CA VAL A 417 12.32 -6.98 16.59
C VAL A 417 12.52 -6.65 15.12
N VAL A 418 13.74 -6.28 14.75
CA VAL A 418 14.07 -5.81 13.39
C VAL A 418 15.06 -6.76 12.76
N LYS A 419 14.76 -7.28 11.58
CA LYS A 419 15.59 -8.25 10.86
C LYS A 419 15.68 -7.95 9.36
N SER A 420 16.88 -8.10 8.80
CA SER A 420 17.09 -8.14 7.34
C SER A 420 17.71 -9.50 6.98
N TYR A 421 17.11 -10.15 5.99
CA TYR A 421 17.52 -11.50 5.58
C TYR A 421 18.33 -11.44 4.29
N PRO A 422 19.42 -12.23 4.20
CA PRO A 422 20.21 -12.31 2.98
C PRO A 422 19.36 -12.84 1.81
N PRO A 423 19.77 -12.55 0.56
CA PRO A 423 19.05 -13.04 -0.61
C PRO A 423 19.11 -14.57 -0.71
N ILE A 424 18.06 -15.16 -1.32
CA ILE A 424 18.04 -16.60 -1.63
C ILE A 424 18.94 -16.94 -2.83
N GLN A 425 19.32 -15.95 -3.62
CA GLN A 425 20.29 -16.06 -4.71
C GLN A 425 21.70 -16.21 -4.15
N ARG A 426 22.56 -16.88 -4.88
CA ARG A 426 23.99 -16.89 -4.57
C ARG A 426 24.56 -15.48 -4.72
N SER A 427 25.48 -15.09 -3.85
CA SER A 427 26.07 -13.74 -3.83
C SER A 427 26.79 -13.37 -5.14
N ASP A 428 27.33 -14.36 -5.90
CA ASP A 428 27.97 -14.16 -7.20
C ASP A 428 26.96 -13.83 -8.33
N ARG A 429 25.67 -14.05 -8.11
CA ARG A 429 24.59 -13.72 -9.06
C ARG A 429 24.13 -12.27 -8.98
N ILE A 430 24.52 -11.56 -7.94
CA ILE A 430 24.18 -10.16 -7.72
C ILE A 430 25.46 -9.34 -7.76
N LYS A 431 25.56 -8.44 -8.73
CA LYS A 431 26.70 -7.50 -8.87
C LYS A 431 26.18 -6.09 -8.68
N MET A 432 26.95 -5.24 -8.00
CA MET A 432 26.65 -3.83 -7.83
C MET A 432 27.87 -2.99 -8.19
N THR A 433 27.66 -1.98 -9.02
CA THR A 433 28.68 -0.97 -9.37
C THR A 433 28.18 0.41 -8.97
N ILE A 434 28.98 1.17 -8.23
CA ILE A 434 28.69 2.56 -7.85
C ILE A 434 29.63 3.46 -8.64
N ASP A 435 29.09 4.31 -9.50
CA ASP A 435 29.87 5.31 -10.23
C ASP A 435 29.90 6.64 -9.46
N THR A 436 31.04 6.92 -8.84
CA THR A 436 31.27 8.13 -8.05
C THR A 436 31.74 9.34 -8.89
N ARG A 437 32.08 9.11 -10.17
CA ARG A 437 32.48 10.16 -11.12
C ARG A 437 31.30 11.03 -11.56
N VAL A 438 30.08 10.58 -11.28
CA VAL A 438 28.84 11.24 -11.70
C VAL A 438 27.95 11.62 -10.51
N THR A 439 27.10 12.62 -10.73
CA THR A 439 26.07 13.03 -9.77
C THR A 439 24.90 13.70 -10.49
N THR A 440 23.72 13.63 -9.87
CA THR A 440 22.53 14.35 -10.30
C THR A 440 22.15 15.48 -9.34
N ALA A 441 23.06 15.89 -8.45
CA ALA A 441 22.84 17.02 -7.56
C ALA A 441 22.51 18.29 -8.39
N TYR A 442 21.48 19.03 -8.00
CA TYR A 442 20.90 20.11 -8.81
C TYR A 442 21.94 21.12 -9.30
N ARG A 443 22.84 21.56 -8.41
CA ARG A 443 23.89 22.55 -8.72
C ARG A 443 24.96 22.02 -9.69
N GLU A 444 25.07 20.72 -9.88
CA GLU A 444 26.09 20.06 -10.68
C GLU A 444 25.54 19.50 -12.01
N ARG A 445 24.26 19.71 -12.32
CA ARG A 445 23.61 19.24 -13.57
C ARG A 445 24.04 20.02 -14.81
N THR A 446 25.34 20.05 -15.10
CA THR A 446 25.89 20.66 -16.32
C THR A 446 25.72 19.71 -17.52
N LYS A 447 25.82 20.26 -18.76
CA LYS A 447 25.82 19.44 -19.98
C LYS A 447 26.94 18.40 -19.97
N ALA A 448 28.14 18.77 -19.47
CA ALA A 448 29.25 17.85 -19.33
C ALA A 448 28.93 16.67 -18.41
N MET A 449 28.30 16.95 -17.26
CA MET A 449 27.85 15.92 -16.32
C MET A 449 26.77 15.02 -16.94
N ILE A 450 25.80 15.59 -17.65
CA ILE A 450 24.75 14.84 -18.35
C ILE A 450 25.38 13.91 -19.40
N ARG A 451 26.37 14.37 -20.17
CA ARG A 451 27.08 13.51 -21.14
C ARG A 451 27.85 12.39 -20.45
N ARG A 452 28.50 12.68 -19.32
CA ARG A 452 29.21 11.66 -18.52
C ARG A 452 28.24 10.59 -18.01
N LEU A 453 27.09 11.00 -17.46
CA LEU A 453 26.00 10.08 -17.10
C LEU A 453 25.57 9.19 -18.28
N GLY A 454 25.47 9.76 -19.49
CA GLY A 454 25.14 9.01 -20.70
C GLY A 454 26.14 7.92 -21.03
N LYS A 455 27.43 8.21 -20.91
CA LYS A 455 28.49 7.21 -21.10
C LYS A 455 28.44 6.10 -20.05
N SER A 456 28.20 6.44 -18.77
CA SER A 456 28.04 5.43 -17.72
C SER A 456 26.82 4.53 -17.97
N VAL A 457 25.70 5.09 -18.47
CA VAL A 457 24.50 4.29 -18.84
C VAL A 457 24.79 3.41 -20.08
N GLU A 458 25.54 3.92 -21.04
CA GLU A 458 25.98 3.16 -22.23
C GLU A 458 26.89 2.00 -21.84
N GLU A 459 27.89 2.23 -21.00
CA GLU A 459 28.80 1.20 -20.44
C GLU A 459 28.01 0.11 -19.71
N ALA A 460 27.01 0.49 -18.88
CA ALA A 460 26.14 -0.44 -18.19
C ALA A 460 25.29 -1.28 -19.17
N ALA A 461 24.75 -0.66 -20.22
CA ALA A 461 23.94 -1.34 -21.22
C ALA A 461 24.76 -2.30 -22.10
N GLN A 462 26.06 -2.03 -22.31
CA GLN A 462 26.97 -2.91 -23.04
C GLN A 462 27.33 -4.18 -22.27
N GLN A 463 27.35 -4.13 -20.93
CA GLN A 463 27.70 -5.27 -20.07
C GLN A 463 26.57 -6.29 -19.89
N VAL A 464 25.40 -6.06 -20.46
CA VAL A 464 24.22 -6.93 -20.34
C VAL A 464 23.63 -7.20 -21.70
N ASP A 465 23.53 -8.46 -22.11
CA ASP A 465 22.99 -8.84 -23.43
C ASP A 465 21.46 -8.73 -23.53
N HIS A 466 20.76 -8.68 -22.40
CA HIS A 466 19.30 -8.72 -22.29
C HIS A 466 18.69 -7.37 -21.87
N GLY A 467 17.56 -7.41 -21.20
CA GLY A 467 16.82 -6.22 -20.77
C GLY A 467 17.55 -5.40 -19.70
N VAL A 468 17.57 -4.09 -19.91
CA VAL A 468 18.13 -3.10 -18.97
C VAL A 468 17.05 -2.10 -18.59
N LEU A 469 16.79 -1.93 -17.30
CA LEU A 469 15.90 -0.91 -16.75
C LEU A 469 16.73 0.29 -16.28
N VAL A 470 16.38 1.50 -16.71
CA VAL A 470 17.08 2.72 -16.32
C VAL A 470 16.07 3.66 -15.65
N PHE A 471 16.29 3.98 -14.38
CA PHE A 471 15.41 4.83 -13.59
C PHE A 471 15.99 6.21 -13.37
N PHE A 472 15.23 7.24 -13.73
CA PHE A 472 15.59 8.64 -13.59
C PHE A 472 14.81 9.30 -12.45
N THR A 473 15.38 10.35 -11.86
CA THR A 473 14.74 11.08 -10.75
C THR A 473 13.45 11.79 -11.15
N GLN A 474 13.33 12.24 -12.41
CA GLN A 474 12.16 12.98 -12.92
C GLN A 474 12.00 12.80 -14.43
N LYS A 475 10.75 12.86 -14.93
CA LYS A 475 10.47 12.79 -16.39
C LYS A 475 11.13 13.92 -17.19
N GLY A 476 11.16 15.14 -16.64
CA GLY A 476 11.84 16.28 -17.27
C GLY A 476 13.34 16.04 -17.42
N PHE A 477 13.98 15.54 -16.36
CA PHE A 477 15.41 15.22 -16.39
C PHE A 477 15.71 14.08 -17.36
N MET A 478 14.91 13.02 -17.39
CA MET A 478 15.01 11.93 -18.38
C MET A 478 14.97 12.45 -19.81
N LYS A 479 14.01 13.35 -20.13
CA LYS A 479 13.93 13.96 -21.47
C LYS A 479 15.15 14.82 -21.81
N ASN A 480 15.64 15.59 -20.85
CA ASN A 480 16.85 16.42 -21.03
C ASN A 480 18.09 15.56 -21.27
N CYS A 481 18.24 14.46 -20.51
CA CYS A 481 19.31 13.48 -20.73
C CYS A 481 19.23 12.88 -22.14
N LEU A 482 18.07 12.37 -22.55
CA LEU A 482 17.87 11.78 -23.86
C LEU A 482 18.22 12.77 -24.99
N ALA A 483 17.77 14.03 -24.89
CA ALA A 483 18.07 15.04 -25.89
C ALA A 483 19.56 15.37 -25.98
N GLU A 484 20.25 15.50 -24.83
CA GLU A 484 21.69 15.78 -24.80
C GLU A 484 22.52 14.58 -25.25
N TRP A 485 22.11 13.35 -24.90
CA TRP A 485 22.77 12.11 -25.34
C TRP A 485 22.62 11.87 -26.85
N THR A 486 21.47 12.22 -27.43
CA THR A 486 21.26 12.17 -28.89
C THR A 486 22.16 13.17 -29.59
N LYS A 487 22.29 14.41 -29.07
CA LYS A 487 23.21 15.44 -29.62
C LYS A 487 24.68 15.02 -29.51
N ALA A 488 25.04 14.28 -28.47
CA ALA A 488 26.40 13.82 -28.22
C ALA A 488 26.72 12.49 -28.93
N GLY A 489 25.78 11.90 -29.70
CA GLY A 489 25.97 10.61 -30.40
C GLY A 489 26.03 9.39 -29.49
N ILE A 490 25.68 9.52 -28.19
CA ILE A 490 25.58 8.40 -27.24
C ILE A 490 24.30 7.59 -27.50
N VAL A 491 23.20 8.29 -27.82
CA VAL A 491 21.96 7.69 -28.29
C VAL A 491 21.80 7.95 -29.77
N GLU A 492 21.70 6.89 -30.55
CA GLU A 492 21.53 6.94 -32.02
C GLU A 492 20.04 6.86 -32.38
N LEU A 493 19.63 7.60 -33.38
CA LEU A 493 18.29 7.46 -33.97
C LEU A 493 18.34 6.53 -35.20
N ARG A 494 17.80 5.34 -35.07
CA ARG A 494 17.69 4.37 -36.18
C ARG A 494 16.23 4.25 -36.59
N ARG A 495 15.88 4.66 -37.81
CA ARG A 495 14.49 4.70 -38.33
C ARG A 495 13.55 5.46 -37.37
N GLY A 496 14.02 6.57 -36.77
CA GLY A 496 13.26 7.39 -35.85
C GLY A 496 13.14 6.84 -34.42
N ALA A 497 13.65 5.64 -34.13
CA ALA A 497 13.66 5.06 -32.79
C ALA A 497 15.02 5.26 -32.10
N PRO A 498 15.07 5.64 -30.82
CA PRO A 498 16.33 5.80 -30.09
C PRO A 498 16.94 4.44 -29.77
N HIS A 499 18.28 4.37 -29.90
CA HIS A 499 19.11 3.21 -29.57
C HIS A 499 20.29 3.63 -28.71
N LEU A 500 20.62 2.81 -27.72
CA LEU A 500 21.75 2.98 -26.82
C LEU A 500 22.54 1.67 -26.77
N ALA A 501 23.86 1.73 -27.02
CA ALA A 501 24.68 0.53 -27.07
C ALA A 501 24.12 -0.55 -28.04
N GLY A 502 23.56 -0.13 -29.18
CA GLY A 502 22.91 -1.02 -30.14
C GLY A 502 21.50 -1.49 -29.76
N LYS A 503 21.05 -1.32 -28.51
CA LYS A 503 19.76 -1.75 -28.01
C LYS A 503 18.69 -0.69 -28.24
N ARG A 504 17.46 -1.11 -28.63
CA ARG A 504 16.33 -0.20 -28.75
C ARG A 504 15.93 0.36 -27.37
N VAL A 505 15.75 1.68 -27.30
CA VAL A 505 15.30 2.37 -26.09
C VAL A 505 13.78 2.56 -26.14
N PHE A 506 13.11 2.15 -25.07
CA PHE A 506 11.69 2.37 -24.82
C PHE A 506 11.55 3.42 -23.71
N LEU A 507 10.53 4.28 -23.80
CA LEU A 507 10.28 5.33 -22.82
C LEU A 507 8.98 5.07 -22.07
N GLU A 508 8.97 5.24 -20.76
CA GLU A 508 7.76 5.12 -19.93
C GLU A 508 6.57 5.92 -20.49
N GLY A 509 5.43 5.27 -20.63
CA GLY A 509 4.23 5.83 -21.25
C GLY A 509 3.63 7.00 -20.48
N ARG A 510 2.87 7.85 -21.18
CA ARG A 510 2.21 9.04 -20.61
C ARG A 510 1.12 8.68 -19.62
N ASP A 511 0.31 7.68 -19.93
CA ASP A 511 -0.79 7.17 -19.14
C ASP A 511 -0.68 5.65 -18.91
N ALA A 512 -1.59 5.05 -18.15
CA ALA A 512 -1.54 3.64 -17.80
C ALA A 512 -1.64 2.72 -19.03
N GLN A 513 -2.56 3.02 -19.95
CA GLN A 513 -2.80 2.19 -21.13
C GLN A 513 -1.64 2.26 -22.12
N HIS A 514 -1.10 3.47 -22.35
CA HIS A 514 0.09 3.65 -23.18
C HIS A 514 1.30 2.96 -22.56
N ASN A 515 1.50 3.10 -21.22
CA ASN A 515 2.61 2.45 -20.52
C ASN A 515 2.53 0.92 -20.63
N GLN A 516 1.35 0.33 -20.50
CA GLN A 516 1.18 -1.11 -20.66
C GLN A 516 1.65 -1.59 -22.03
N ARG A 517 1.27 -0.90 -23.10
CA ARG A 517 1.72 -1.22 -24.48
C ARG A 517 3.23 -1.09 -24.63
N VAL A 518 3.84 -0.03 -24.10
CA VAL A 518 5.30 0.17 -24.13
C VAL A 518 6.01 -0.96 -23.39
N VAL A 519 5.56 -1.31 -22.20
CA VAL A 519 6.14 -2.38 -21.37
C VAL A 519 6.03 -3.74 -22.08
N GLU A 520 4.91 -4.05 -22.71
CA GLU A 520 4.75 -5.29 -23.48
C GLU A 520 5.73 -5.36 -24.66
N GLN A 521 5.90 -4.26 -25.41
CA GLN A 521 6.87 -4.18 -26.50
C GLN A 521 8.31 -4.33 -26.00
N TYR A 522 8.65 -3.65 -24.89
CA TYR A 522 9.95 -3.78 -24.24
C TYR A 522 10.23 -5.22 -23.83
N LYS A 523 9.30 -5.88 -23.12
CA LYS A 523 9.45 -7.25 -22.65
C LYS A 523 9.74 -8.24 -23.79
N ARG A 524 9.07 -8.07 -24.92
CA ARG A 524 9.33 -8.88 -26.12
C ARG A 524 10.73 -8.65 -26.68
N ALA A 525 11.16 -7.39 -26.75
CA ALA A 525 12.49 -7.03 -27.26
C ALA A 525 13.61 -7.41 -26.28
N ALA A 526 13.38 -7.30 -24.97
CA ALA A 526 14.38 -7.55 -23.93
C ALA A 526 14.90 -8.99 -23.89
N VAL A 527 14.08 -9.96 -24.27
CA VAL A 527 14.44 -11.38 -24.28
C VAL A 527 15.04 -11.86 -25.60
N THR A 528 15.12 -10.99 -26.62
CA THR A 528 15.75 -11.32 -27.89
C THR A 528 17.26 -11.07 -27.85
N PRO A 529 18.08 -11.69 -28.74
CA PRO A 529 19.48 -11.34 -28.89
C PRO A 529 19.67 -9.83 -29.14
N GLY A 530 20.56 -9.20 -28.39
CA GLY A 530 20.78 -7.76 -28.44
C GLY A 530 19.97 -6.98 -27.39
N GLY A 531 18.91 -7.55 -26.81
CA GLY A 531 18.16 -6.98 -25.69
C GLY A 531 17.47 -5.64 -25.97
N ALA A 532 17.04 -4.97 -24.91
CA ALA A 532 16.38 -3.65 -24.98
C ALA A 532 16.66 -2.82 -23.71
N VAL A 533 16.46 -1.52 -23.80
CA VAL A 533 16.57 -0.60 -22.67
C VAL A 533 15.21 0.05 -22.42
N LEU A 534 14.76 0.10 -21.16
CA LEU A 534 13.55 0.82 -20.75
C LEU A 534 13.93 2.00 -19.85
N PHE A 535 13.68 3.22 -20.31
CA PHE A 535 13.80 4.44 -19.52
C PHE A 535 12.50 4.71 -18.76
N SER A 536 12.62 4.77 -17.46
CA SER A 536 11.49 5.00 -16.53
C SER A 536 11.88 6.01 -15.46
N VAL A 537 10.94 6.36 -14.59
CA VAL A 537 11.22 7.23 -13.44
C VAL A 537 11.00 6.47 -12.14
N PHE A 538 11.75 6.87 -11.10
CA PHE A 538 11.49 6.40 -9.74
C PHE A 538 10.06 6.75 -9.32
N ARG A 539 9.46 5.95 -8.47
CA ARG A 539 8.05 6.09 -8.01
C ARG A 539 7.03 6.11 -9.17
N GLY A 540 7.49 5.75 -10.37
CA GLY A 540 6.64 5.60 -11.55
C GLY A 540 6.02 4.21 -11.63
N ARG A 541 5.17 4.02 -12.65
CA ARG A 541 4.45 2.75 -12.85
C ARG A 541 5.36 1.54 -13.00
N ASN A 542 6.57 1.73 -13.54
CA ASN A 542 7.50 0.64 -13.79
C ASN A 542 8.40 0.34 -12.59
N SER A 543 8.62 1.31 -11.69
CA SER A 543 9.38 1.09 -10.46
C SER A 543 8.57 0.39 -9.36
N GLU A 544 7.23 0.52 -9.35
CA GLU A 544 6.37 -0.05 -8.30
C GLU A 544 5.40 -1.11 -8.81
N GLY A 545 4.83 -0.96 -10.01
CA GLY A 545 3.70 -1.79 -10.48
C GLY A 545 4.03 -2.85 -11.53
N SER A 546 5.17 -2.75 -12.23
CA SER A 546 5.49 -3.68 -13.33
C SER A 546 6.40 -4.82 -12.87
N ASN A 547 6.15 -6.03 -13.39
CA ASN A 547 6.97 -7.21 -13.15
C ASN A 547 7.84 -7.51 -14.37
N PHE A 548 9.16 -7.72 -14.18
CA PHE A 548 10.15 -8.00 -15.22
C PHE A 548 10.95 -9.26 -14.88
N PRO A 549 10.39 -10.47 -15.09
CA PRO A 549 11.05 -11.70 -14.73
C PRO A 549 12.21 -12.05 -15.69
N GLY A 550 13.27 -12.63 -15.15
CA GLY A 550 14.37 -13.22 -15.90
C GLY A 550 15.07 -12.21 -16.82
N ASP A 551 15.23 -12.56 -18.07
CA ASP A 551 15.94 -11.75 -19.07
C ASP A 551 15.32 -10.40 -19.41
N GLN A 552 14.14 -10.11 -18.85
CA GLN A 552 13.53 -8.79 -18.99
C GLN A 552 14.20 -7.71 -18.10
N ALA A 553 15.00 -8.09 -17.08
CA ALA A 553 15.68 -7.14 -16.19
C ALA A 553 17.00 -7.69 -15.64
N ARG A 554 17.98 -7.96 -16.52
CA ARG A 554 19.32 -8.39 -16.14
C ARG A 554 20.24 -7.23 -15.76
N GLY A 555 19.87 -6.01 -16.15
CA GLY A 555 20.52 -4.78 -15.73
C GLY A 555 19.52 -3.80 -15.11
N VAL A 556 19.89 -3.18 -14.00
CA VAL A 556 19.12 -2.08 -13.41
C VAL A 556 20.06 -0.91 -13.14
N VAL A 557 19.77 0.23 -13.74
CA VAL A 557 20.59 1.44 -13.65
C VAL A 557 19.80 2.53 -12.93
N LEU A 558 20.32 3.04 -11.83
CA LEU A 558 19.76 4.14 -11.08
C LEU A 558 20.48 5.43 -11.42
N VAL A 559 19.84 6.35 -12.16
CA VAL A 559 20.40 7.64 -12.55
C VAL A 559 20.07 8.69 -11.51
N GLY A 560 20.93 8.84 -10.52
CA GLY A 560 20.79 9.75 -9.39
C GLY A 560 19.96 9.20 -8.24
N VAL A 561 19.96 9.94 -7.12
CA VAL A 561 19.18 9.63 -5.91
C VAL A 561 17.83 10.35 -5.96
N PRO A 562 16.69 9.63 -5.81
CA PRO A 562 15.34 10.18 -6.02
C PRO A 562 14.81 10.95 -4.80
N TYR A 563 15.53 11.96 -4.31
CA TYR A 563 15.05 12.83 -3.26
C TYR A 563 13.74 13.52 -3.67
N ALA A 564 12.79 13.62 -2.75
CA ALA A 564 11.60 14.43 -2.92
C ALA A 564 11.96 15.91 -3.13
N ASN A 565 11.06 16.68 -3.74
CA ASN A 565 11.31 18.11 -3.95
C ASN A 565 11.40 18.84 -2.61
N TYR A 566 12.59 19.27 -2.21
CA TYR A 566 12.79 20.02 -0.97
C TYR A 566 12.05 21.37 -0.95
N GLY A 567 11.69 21.91 -2.13
CA GLY A 567 10.85 23.12 -2.26
C GLY A 567 9.37 22.89 -1.92
N ASP A 568 8.92 21.64 -1.88
CA ASP A 568 7.54 21.30 -1.60
C ASP A 568 7.17 21.64 -0.14
N PRO A 569 6.09 22.42 0.09
CA PRO A 569 5.68 22.81 1.43
C PRO A 569 5.40 21.62 2.36
N LEU A 570 4.75 20.57 1.86
CA LEU A 570 4.44 19.37 2.67
C LEU A 570 5.71 18.59 3.05
N VAL A 571 6.67 18.50 2.14
CA VAL A 571 7.98 17.87 2.45
C VAL A 571 8.69 18.63 3.57
N LYS A 572 8.67 19.95 3.53
CA LYS A 572 9.24 20.81 4.60
C LYS A 572 8.50 20.62 5.92
N ALA A 573 7.16 20.60 5.89
CA ALA A 573 6.34 20.36 7.08
C ALA A 573 6.64 18.99 7.70
N GLN A 574 6.78 17.96 6.88
CA GLN A 574 7.10 16.60 7.32
C GLN A 574 8.49 16.54 7.98
N ILE A 575 9.50 17.16 7.37
CA ILE A 575 10.85 17.24 7.94
C ILE A 575 10.82 18.00 9.29
N ALA A 576 10.11 19.12 9.35
CA ALA A 576 9.98 19.92 10.57
C ALA A 576 9.25 19.14 11.67
N TYR A 577 8.17 18.41 11.32
CA TYR A 577 7.44 17.56 12.25
C TYR A 577 8.36 16.52 12.90
N PHE A 578 9.02 15.68 12.10
CA PHE A 578 9.88 14.63 12.64
C PHE A 578 11.09 15.18 13.41
N ASN A 579 11.62 16.35 13.05
CA ASN A 579 12.68 17.01 13.81
C ASN A 579 12.20 17.54 15.17
N ARG A 580 10.92 17.86 15.34
CA ARG A 580 10.30 18.19 16.66
C ARG A 580 10.14 16.93 17.50
N VAL A 581 9.68 15.83 16.90
CA VAL A 581 9.54 14.53 17.60
C VAL A 581 10.92 14.06 18.10
N ARG A 582 11.94 14.13 17.23
CA ARG A 582 13.30 13.76 17.59
C ARG A 582 14.30 14.53 16.72
N ARG A 583 15.26 15.19 17.35
CA ARG A 583 16.30 15.94 16.63
C ARG A 583 16.99 15.08 15.56
N GLY A 584 16.97 15.52 14.32
CA GLY A 584 17.60 14.88 13.16
C GLY A 584 16.72 13.80 12.47
N LEU A 585 15.60 13.37 13.05
CA LEU A 585 14.74 12.34 12.46
C LEU A 585 14.12 12.79 11.14
N GLY A 586 13.79 14.08 10.98
CA GLY A 586 13.25 14.61 9.73
C GLY A 586 14.23 14.49 8.55
N ASN A 587 15.52 14.73 8.78
CA ASN A 587 16.55 14.54 7.75
C ASN A 587 16.76 13.05 7.45
N GLN A 588 16.69 12.19 8.47
CA GLN A 588 16.75 10.73 8.30
C GLN A 588 15.55 10.25 7.48
N TRP A 589 14.34 10.71 7.80
CA TRP A 589 13.13 10.39 7.03
C TRP A 589 13.24 10.83 5.57
N TYR A 590 13.70 12.05 5.30
CA TYR A 590 13.86 12.58 3.94
C TYR A 590 14.85 11.75 3.11
N THR A 591 15.92 11.29 3.75
CA THR A 591 16.92 10.42 3.10
C THR A 591 16.40 9.00 2.95
N MET A 592 15.75 8.43 3.98
CA MET A 592 15.10 7.13 3.93
C MET A 592 14.10 7.04 2.78
N ASP A 593 13.25 8.05 2.62
CA ASP A 593 12.24 8.09 1.56
C ASP A 593 12.87 8.01 0.15
N ALA A 594 14.01 8.70 -0.07
CA ALA A 594 14.75 8.62 -1.31
C ALA A 594 15.39 7.24 -1.54
N PHE A 595 16.05 6.68 -0.52
CA PHE A 595 16.71 5.39 -0.65
C PHE A 595 15.73 4.21 -0.73
N ARG A 596 14.56 4.31 -0.10
CA ARG A 596 13.47 3.35 -0.27
C ARG A 596 12.99 3.28 -1.73
N ALA A 597 12.82 4.41 -2.39
CA ALA A 597 12.46 4.45 -3.81
C ALA A 597 13.59 3.87 -4.71
N ALA A 598 14.85 4.06 -4.34
CA ALA A 598 15.98 3.42 -5.00
C ALA A 598 15.94 1.89 -4.80
N ASN A 599 15.80 1.40 -3.57
CA ASN A 599 15.70 -0.02 -3.24
C ASN A 599 14.52 -0.71 -3.95
N GLN A 600 13.35 -0.04 -4.05
CA GLN A 600 12.20 -0.54 -4.83
C GLN A 600 12.54 -0.75 -6.31
N SER A 601 13.32 0.16 -6.89
CA SER A 601 13.76 0.04 -8.28
C SER A 601 14.79 -1.08 -8.46
N LEU A 602 15.71 -1.29 -7.51
CA LEU A 602 16.62 -2.44 -7.48
C LEU A 602 15.84 -3.76 -7.41
N GLY A 603 14.77 -3.80 -6.61
CA GLY A 603 13.89 -4.96 -6.48
C GLY A 603 13.18 -5.39 -7.76
N ARG A 604 13.40 -4.72 -8.90
CA ARG A 604 12.90 -5.18 -10.21
C ARG A 604 13.81 -6.20 -10.87
N GLY A 605 15.09 -6.29 -10.46
CA GLY A 605 16.10 -7.10 -11.12
C GLY A 605 16.11 -8.59 -10.78
N ILE A 606 15.68 -8.98 -9.58
CA ILE A 606 15.71 -10.38 -9.13
C ILE A 606 14.35 -10.87 -8.68
N ARG A 607 14.05 -12.17 -8.92
CA ARG A 607 12.79 -12.82 -8.56
C ARG A 607 12.99 -14.24 -8.02
N GLY A 608 13.62 -15.11 -8.76
CA GLY A 608 13.84 -16.51 -8.43
C GLY A 608 15.25 -16.78 -7.91
N ARG A 609 15.45 -17.97 -7.34
CA ARG A 609 16.74 -18.43 -6.80
C ARG A 609 17.88 -18.36 -7.81
N ASP A 610 17.59 -18.70 -9.06
CA ASP A 610 18.60 -18.79 -10.13
C ASP A 610 18.74 -17.49 -10.93
N ASP A 611 17.99 -16.46 -10.56
CA ASP A 611 18.08 -15.14 -11.18
C ASP A 611 19.43 -14.49 -10.89
N TRP A 612 19.87 -13.66 -11.82
CA TRP A 612 21.04 -12.81 -11.66
C TRP A 612 20.70 -11.39 -12.13
N CYS A 613 21.38 -10.40 -11.57
CA CYS A 613 21.23 -9.01 -11.99
C CYS A 613 22.50 -8.22 -11.69
N HIS A 614 22.82 -7.29 -12.59
CA HIS A 614 23.84 -6.30 -12.35
C HIS A 614 23.16 -4.94 -12.07
N TYR A 615 23.48 -4.33 -10.95
CA TYR A 615 23.00 -3.03 -10.49
C TYR A 615 24.05 -1.96 -10.74
N TRP A 616 23.66 -0.81 -11.33
CA TRP A 616 24.51 0.37 -11.47
C TRP A 616 23.86 1.55 -10.77
N LEU A 617 24.58 2.12 -9.81
CA LEU A 617 24.15 3.28 -9.03
C LEU A 617 24.96 4.49 -9.48
N LEU A 618 24.39 5.31 -10.35
CA LEU A 618 25.07 6.42 -11.02
C LEU A 618 24.87 7.72 -10.24
N ASP A 619 25.46 7.80 -9.08
CA ASP A 619 25.59 9.02 -8.25
C ASP A 619 26.53 8.74 -7.08
N ARG A 620 27.53 9.62 -6.85
CA ARG A 620 28.49 9.48 -5.74
C ARG A 620 27.83 9.43 -4.36
N ARG A 621 26.60 9.95 -4.19
CA ARG A 621 25.85 9.91 -2.91
C ARG A 621 25.47 8.49 -2.49
N TYR A 622 25.38 7.54 -3.41
CA TYR A 622 25.16 6.14 -3.04
C TYR A 622 26.34 5.55 -2.27
N HIS A 623 27.57 5.94 -2.63
CA HIS A 623 28.74 5.51 -1.88
C HIS A 623 28.78 6.08 -0.45
N GLN A 624 28.32 7.33 -0.28
CA GLN A 624 28.25 8.02 1.01
C GLN A 624 27.18 7.42 1.95
N HIS A 625 26.16 6.76 1.40
CA HIS A 625 25.01 6.21 2.09
C HIS A 625 24.76 4.73 1.71
N LEU A 626 25.82 3.96 1.60
CA LEU A 626 25.70 2.55 1.22
C LEU A 626 24.94 1.71 2.27
N ASP A 627 24.99 2.13 3.52
CA ASP A 627 24.22 1.55 4.63
C ASP A 627 22.71 1.61 4.44
N LEU A 628 22.21 2.55 3.62
CA LEU A 628 20.78 2.71 3.31
C LEU A 628 20.29 1.83 2.15
N ILE A 629 21.21 1.18 1.43
CA ILE A 629 20.85 0.19 0.41
C ILE A 629 20.57 -1.15 1.08
N SER A 630 19.47 -1.79 0.66
CA SER A 630 19.07 -3.11 1.17
C SER A 630 20.19 -4.14 1.03
N GLU A 631 20.46 -4.91 2.10
CA GLU A 631 21.58 -5.88 2.13
C GLU A 631 21.50 -6.91 1.00
N TRP A 632 20.30 -7.37 0.67
CA TRP A 632 20.10 -8.35 -0.40
C TRP A 632 20.56 -7.84 -1.80
N ALA A 633 20.66 -6.53 -2.01
CA ALA A 633 21.07 -5.95 -3.30
C ALA A 633 22.60 -5.81 -3.44
N LYS A 634 23.35 -5.89 -2.35
CA LYS A 634 24.80 -5.64 -2.32
C LYS A 634 25.63 -6.81 -2.86
N GLY A 635 25.08 -8.02 -2.90
CA GLY A 635 25.78 -9.22 -3.41
C GLY A 635 27.08 -9.51 -2.65
N GLN A 636 28.18 -9.58 -3.38
CA GLN A 636 29.54 -9.75 -2.81
C GLN A 636 30.18 -8.44 -2.32
N GLY A 637 29.44 -7.36 -2.35
CA GLY A 637 29.89 -6.00 -2.09
C GLY A 637 29.97 -5.15 -3.37
N PRO A 638 29.78 -3.83 -3.26
CA PRO A 638 29.78 -2.94 -4.42
C PRO A 638 31.20 -2.69 -4.94
N GLN A 639 31.33 -2.68 -6.25
CA GLN A 639 32.51 -2.13 -6.93
C GLN A 639 32.32 -0.61 -7.06
N VAL A 640 33.32 0.17 -6.64
CA VAL A 640 33.32 1.62 -6.73
C VAL A 640 34.21 2.05 -7.89
N VAL A 641 33.68 2.91 -8.78
CA VAL A 641 34.36 3.40 -9.99
C VAL A 641 34.48 4.93 -9.97
#